data_39c2a274d6eee4ccdd5ebd1100e8b17b
#
_entry.id   39c2a274d6eee4ccdd5ebd1100e8b17b
#
_cell.length_a   1.000
_cell.length_b   1.000
_cell.length_c   1.000
_cell.angle_alpha   90.00
_cell.angle_beta   90.00
_cell.angle_gamma   90.00
#
_symmetry.space_group_name_H-M   'P 1'
#
loop_
_entity.id
_entity.type
_entity.pdbx_description
1 polymer ?
#
loop_
_entity_poly.entity_id
_entity_poly.type
_entity_poly.pdbx_seq_one_letter_code
_entity_poly.pdbx_strand_id
1 'polypeptide(L)'
;MEVAEVVPDFADAFAFEEFNRMQREALPALLDSSENVVASAPTASGKTALAELAICRALDTGGTALFIAPLRALTNEKEADWDRFEELGYSVYVVTGERDLNPRRARHADILVMTPEKLDSATRKHDTARYDFITDVDVCVIDEVHLLDSDRRGAVLEVTVSRLRRLCAPRVVALSATMPNIDDVAAWLDAPPENTFEFGDEYRPVDLHADVKTYSHGENSFADKYRRLYRALDLAEPHLNDDGQALVFVSSRQDTVQAAKKARDEISERDVSMGARGDYDFHTETQELDNDTLRNSCIDGVAFHHAGLSKNDKDRVEEWFKQGKLQLLFSTSTLAWGVNLPARCVVIRDTKLHDPLEGEVDMSPLDVLQMLGRAGRPGYDDVGHGYVVCDASDAGKYRRLLKEGKEIESRLAENLDAHLNAEIAMGTVRDLDDVMDWLETTFYYQRAQSEPEQYDFANLRERVREVLKSLVDHGFVDLGDELDISATGLGVLASKYYLRLETAERFKTLADSEGITEKGVLGAVATAAEFDSVSARQSEKEAVDAMLVGQDTGEMDAGGRKVLAILVGSMNGTTPGDLRSDAWVIKQNGLRLLAALQAFLDRFATPHATNVARRVEARVENGVAPDAVGLTAIDGVGPGRASKLAKEGLETPADAVDAGVDGLVTAGLSEGVAEQVYEGAKKLPDISVEWGDFPSTIGRGENDMCEVTVRNDGGSGSAGVRVTVNGVEMSATETYLDGETSVPVGVFGATDDELTYEVSVAFSNLPLVPVTETRTVRVQD
;
A
#
# COMPACT_ATOMS: atom_id res chain seq x y z
N MET A 1 -16.22 -16.59 35.58
CA MET A 1 -14.78 -16.89 35.76
C MET A 1 -14.06 -15.57 35.57
N GLU A 2 -13.49 -15.09 36.67
CA GLU A 2 -12.84 -13.78 36.67
C GLU A 2 -11.50 -13.84 35.97
N VAL A 3 -11.12 -12.77 35.26
CA VAL A 3 -9.84 -12.65 34.58
C VAL A 3 -8.66 -12.79 35.53
N ALA A 4 -8.78 -12.16 36.72
CA ALA A 4 -7.76 -12.22 37.75
C ALA A 4 -7.55 -13.62 38.35
N GLU A 5 -8.53 -14.53 38.25
CA GLU A 5 -8.36 -15.94 38.64
C GLU A 5 -7.60 -16.76 37.62
N VAL A 6 -7.72 -16.41 36.34
CA VAL A 6 -7.16 -17.19 35.21
C VAL A 6 -5.77 -16.69 34.83
N VAL A 7 -5.58 -15.38 34.72
CA VAL A 7 -4.31 -14.72 34.35
C VAL A 7 -4.01 -13.59 35.33
N PRO A 8 -3.68 -13.88 36.60
CA PRO A 8 -3.54 -12.90 37.67
C PRO A 8 -2.50 -11.80 37.35
N ASP A 9 -1.39 -12.16 36.70
CA ASP A 9 -0.30 -11.22 36.37
C ASP A 9 -0.63 -10.30 35.19
N PHE A 10 -1.71 -10.61 34.44
CA PHE A 10 -2.16 -9.87 33.26
C PHE A 10 -3.59 -9.33 33.38
N ALA A 11 -4.19 -9.40 34.58
CA ALA A 11 -5.59 -8.99 34.75
C ALA A 11 -5.86 -7.56 34.26
N ASP A 12 -4.94 -6.64 34.51
CA ASP A 12 -5.04 -5.24 34.11
C ASP A 12 -4.85 -5.01 32.58
N ALA A 13 -4.39 -6.02 31.84
CA ALA A 13 -4.31 -5.97 30.38
C ALA A 13 -5.67 -6.14 29.70
N PHE A 14 -6.70 -6.60 30.42
CA PHE A 14 -8.04 -6.81 29.85
C PHE A 14 -8.98 -5.65 30.17
N ALA A 15 -9.88 -5.32 29.24
CA ALA A 15 -10.87 -4.26 29.39
C ALA A 15 -12.15 -4.73 30.13
N PHE A 16 -12.18 -5.97 30.64
CA PHE A 16 -13.32 -6.60 31.30
C PHE A 16 -12.86 -7.47 32.46
N GLU A 17 -13.75 -7.72 33.43
CA GLU A 17 -13.44 -8.46 34.65
C GLU A 17 -13.76 -9.97 34.54
N GLU A 18 -14.70 -10.37 33.65
CA GLU A 18 -15.16 -11.74 33.52
C GLU A 18 -15.13 -12.22 32.06
N PHE A 19 -14.64 -13.45 31.86
CA PHE A 19 -14.72 -14.12 30.57
C PHE A 19 -16.15 -14.53 30.22
N ASN A 20 -16.56 -14.24 28.97
CA ASN A 20 -17.84 -14.69 28.44
C ASN A 20 -17.81 -16.22 28.15
N ARG A 21 -18.93 -16.77 27.68
CA ARG A 21 -19.06 -18.20 27.41
C ARG A 21 -18.07 -18.70 26.37
N MET A 22 -17.95 -18.00 25.22
CA MET A 22 -17.02 -18.35 24.13
C MET A 22 -15.57 -18.37 24.62
N GLN A 23 -15.15 -17.32 25.30
CA GLN A 23 -13.79 -17.19 25.82
C GLN A 23 -13.47 -18.32 26.80
N ARG A 24 -14.39 -18.66 27.72
CA ARG A 24 -14.20 -19.76 28.68
C ARG A 24 -14.02 -21.13 28.01
N GLU A 25 -14.73 -21.39 26.92
CA GLU A 25 -14.62 -22.63 26.18
C GLU A 25 -13.26 -22.77 25.50
N ALA A 26 -12.64 -21.67 25.07
CA ALA A 26 -11.32 -21.64 24.40
C ALA A 26 -10.13 -21.61 25.41
N LEU A 27 -10.34 -21.25 26.70
CA LEU A 27 -9.27 -21.11 27.69
C LEU A 27 -8.29 -22.32 27.75
N PRO A 28 -8.75 -23.57 27.83
CA PRO A 28 -7.82 -24.71 27.93
C PRO A 28 -6.91 -24.82 26.72
N ALA A 29 -7.44 -24.60 25.51
CA ALA A 29 -6.66 -24.63 24.29
C ALA A 29 -5.62 -23.50 24.27
N LEU A 30 -5.97 -22.31 24.75
CA LEU A 30 -5.08 -21.16 24.71
C LEU A 30 -3.99 -21.20 25.78
N LEU A 31 -4.33 -21.62 27.01
CA LEU A 31 -3.42 -21.55 28.17
C LEU A 31 -2.72 -22.86 28.49
N ASP A 32 -3.38 -24.02 28.36
CA ASP A 32 -2.86 -25.29 28.77
C ASP A 32 -2.22 -26.10 27.63
N SER A 33 -2.65 -25.89 26.38
CA SER A 33 -2.11 -26.56 25.18
C SER A 33 -0.96 -25.78 24.54
N SER A 34 0.04 -26.47 24.01
CA SER A 34 1.10 -25.88 23.18
C SER A 34 0.79 -25.95 21.67
N GLU A 35 -0.27 -26.66 21.31
CA GLU A 35 -0.69 -26.86 19.93
C GLU A 35 -1.32 -25.58 19.34
N ASN A 36 -1.37 -25.51 18.01
CA ASN A 36 -2.02 -24.41 17.30
C ASN A 36 -3.52 -24.38 17.60
N VAL A 37 -4.12 -23.19 17.44
CA VAL A 37 -5.54 -22.95 17.72
C VAL A 37 -6.16 -22.22 16.53
N VAL A 38 -7.34 -22.66 16.10
CA VAL A 38 -8.16 -21.96 15.10
C VAL A 38 -9.55 -21.74 15.70
N ALA A 39 -9.99 -20.48 15.71
CA ALA A 39 -11.31 -20.13 16.22
C ALA A 39 -12.06 -19.21 15.25
N SER A 40 -13.21 -19.66 14.79
CA SER A 40 -14.17 -18.83 14.08
C SER A 40 -15.32 -18.42 15.02
N ALA A 41 -15.66 -17.15 15.04
CA ALA A 41 -16.72 -16.64 15.89
C ALA A 41 -17.37 -15.40 15.28
N PRO A 42 -18.65 -15.13 15.58
CA PRO A 42 -19.33 -13.95 15.10
C PRO A 42 -18.60 -12.64 15.47
N THR A 43 -18.86 -11.59 14.69
CA THR A 43 -18.35 -10.24 15.02
C THR A 43 -18.92 -9.80 16.38
N ALA A 44 -18.14 -9.04 17.14
CA ALA A 44 -18.47 -8.57 18.49
C ALA A 44 -18.63 -9.66 19.57
N SER A 45 -18.26 -10.91 19.33
CA SER A 45 -18.26 -12.00 20.32
C SER A 45 -17.10 -11.91 21.33
N GLY A 46 -16.13 -11.03 21.13
CA GLY A 46 -14.96 -10.87 22.00
C GLY A 46 -13.74 -11.71 21.60
N LYS A 47 -13.55 -11.99 20.30
CA LYS A 47 -12.38 -12.72 19.74
C LYS A 47 -11.03 -12.12 20.13
N THR A 48 -10.96 -10.79 20.27
CA THR A 48 -9.73 -10.10 20.65
C THR A 48 -9.15 -10.63 21.97
N ALA A 49 -10.00 -11.00 22.94
CA ALA A 49 -9.53 -11.59 24.18
C ALA A 49 -8.81 -12.95 23.99
N LEU A 50 -9.16 -13.73 22.97
CA LEU A 50 -8.45 -14.96 22.63
C LEU A 50 -7.03 -14.66 22.14
N ALA A 51 -6.86 -13.58 21.34
CA ALA A 51 -5.53 -13.08 20.95
C ALA A 51 -4.73 -12.63 22.18
N GLU A 52 -5.33 -11.83 23.04
CA GLU A 52 -4.69 -11.32 24.26
C GLU A 52 -4.27 -12.46 25.22
N LEU A 53 -5.08 -13.51 25.38
CA LEU A 53 -4.71 -14.69 26.14
C LEU A 53 -3.52 -15.45 25.56
N ALA A 54 -3.46 -15.60 24.22
CA ALA A 54 -2.32 -16.22 23.55
C ALA A 54 -1.04 -15.40 23.73
N ILE A 55 -1.14 -14.07 23.67
CA ILE A 55 -0.06 -13.13 23.95
C ILE A 55 0.39 -13.24 25.40
N CYS A 56 -0.52 -13.18 26.39
CA CYS A 56 -0.20 -13.33 27.81
C CYS A 56 0.59 -14.61 28.09
N ARG A 57 0.20 -15.71 27.47
CA ARG A 57 0.95 -16.96 27.62
C ARG A 57 2.36 -16.90 27.05
N ALA A 58 2.56 -16.24 25.90
CA ALA A 58 3.90 -16.05 25.35
C ALA A 58 4.76 -15.21 26.30
N LEU A 59 4.21 -14.11 26.81
CA LEU A 59 4.90 -13.20 27.74
C LEU A 59 5.23 -13.86 29.08
N ASP A 60 4.35 -14.69 29.61
CA ASP A 60 4.56 -15.45 30.87
C ASP A 60 5.78 -16.39 30.77
N THR A 61 6.07 -16.90 29.58
CA THR A 61 7.23 -17.74 29.31
C THR A 61 8.46 -16.97 28.84
N GLY A 62 8.39 -15.64 28.77
CA GLY A 62 9.45 -14.76 28.28
C GLY A 62 9.66 -14.83 26.77
N GLY A 63 8.64 -15.25 26.02
CA GLY A 63 8.64 -15.34 24.56
C GLY A 63 8.14 -14.07 23.89
N THR A 64 8.35 -13.99 22.57
CA THR A 64 7.91 -12.89 21.70
C THR A 64 6.62 -13.27 20.97
N ALA A 65 5.61 -12.38 21.05
CA ALA A 65 4.36 -12.54 20.33
C ALA A 65 4.31 -11.64 19.07
N LEU A 66 3.89 -12.22 17.95
CA LEU A 66 3.59 -11.50 16.72
C LEU A 66 2.07 -11.48 16.51
N PHE A 67 1.50 -10.31 16.30
CA PHE A 67 0.10 -10.13 15.92
C PHE A 67 0.02 -9.63 14.47
N ILE A 68 -0.63 -10.40 13.62
CA ILE A 68 -0.88 -10.05 12.23
C ILE A 68 -2.25 -9.36 12.16
N ALA A 69 -2.24 -8.04 11.94
CA ALA A 69 -3.44 -7.24 11.78
C ALA A 69 -3.81 -7.09 10.30
N PRO A 70 -5.08 -7.30 9.91
CA PRO A 70 -5.50 -7.26 8.51
C PRO A 70 -5.38 -5.86 7.88
N LEU A 71 -5.50 -4.79 8.66
CA LEU A 71 -5.50 -3.41 8.18
C LEU A 71 -4.72 -2.47 9.11
N ARG A 72 -4.19 -1.39 8.52
CA ARG A 72 -3.49 -0.32 9.26
C ARG A 72 -4.34 0.36 10.34
N ALA A 73 -5.65 0.47 10.12
CA ALA A 73 -6.56 1.03 11.12
C ALA A 73 -6.56 0.20 12.40
N LEU A 74 -6.56 -1.14 12.27
CA LEU A 74 -6.47 -2.06 13.40
C LEU A 74 -5.11 -2.03 14.10
N THR A 75 -4.01 -1.79 13.37
CA THR A 75 -2.70 -1.63 14.03
C THR A 75 -2.66 -0.41 14.93
N ASN A 76 -3.28 0.70 14.52
CA ASN A 76 -3.35 1.92 15.33
C ASN A 76 -4.30 1.76 16.53
N GLU A 77 -5.41 1.03 16.37
CA GLU A 77 -6.32 0.68 17.47
C GLU A 77 -5.59 -0.18 18.51
N LYS A 78 -4.85 -1.20 18.06
CA LYS A 78 -4.05 -2.05 18.95
C LYS A 78 -2.92 -1.28 19.64
N GLU A 79 -2.27 -0.33 18.97
CA GLU A 79 -1.29 0.56 19.61
C GLU A 79 -1.89 1.30 20.80
N ALA A 80 -3.13 1.78 20.68
CA ALA A 80 -3.83 2.48 21.78
C ALA A 80 -4.40 1.52 22.84
N ASP A 81 -5.00 0.40 22.43
CA ASP A 81 -5.60 -0.56 23.35
C ASP A 81 -4.56 -1.31 24.18
N TRP A 82 -3.36 -1.53 23.63
CA TRP A 82 -2.31 -2.32 24.25
C TRP A 82 -1.29 -1.49 25.03
N ASP A 83 -1.50 -0.19 25.20
CA ASP A 83 -0.81 0.62 26.22
C ASP A 83 -0.91 -0.05 27.61
N ARG A 84 -1.95 -0.85 27.87
CA ARG A 84 -2.13 -1.65 29.08
C ARG A 84 -1.04 -2.71 29.29
N PHE A 85 -0.48 -3.30 28.22
CA PHE A 85 0.68 -4.19 28.30
C PHE A 85 1.96 -3.40 28.60
N GLU A 86 2.08 -2.16 28.10
CA GLU A 86 3.20 -1.30 28.41
C GLU A 86 3.17 -0.86 29.89
N GLU A 87 1.99 -0.63 30.48
CA GLU A 87 1.83 -0.36 31.90
C GLU A 87 2.25 -1.55 32.79
N LEU A 88 2.15 -2.77 32.29
CA LEU A 88 2.66 -4.00 32.93
C LEU A 88 4.17 -4.20 32.71
N GLY A 89 4.83 -3.35 31.92
CA GLY A 89 6.27 -3.37 31.68
C GLY A 89 6.71 -4.12 30.40
N TYR A 90 5.78 -4.54 29.56
CA TYR A 90 6.07 -5.16 28.28
C TYR A 90 6.14 -4.12 27.15
N SER A 91 6.98 -4.35 26.18
CA SER A 91 7.17 -3.44 25.04
C SER A 91 6.30 -3.86 23.85
N VAL A 92 5.48 -2.92 23.35
CA VAL A 92 4.67 -3.10 22.13
C VAL A 92 5.31 -2.32 20.99
N TYR A 93 5.54 -2.97 19.85
CA TYR A 93 6.10 -2.32 18.67
C TYR A 93 5.24 -2.55 17.44
N VAL A 94 4.59 -1.47 16.97
CA VAL A 94 3.74 -1.47 15.79
C VAL A 94 4.54 -1.07 14.54
N VAL A 95 4.61 -1.96 13.55
CA VAL A 95 5.30 -1.76 12.28
C VAL A 95 4.28 -1.42 11.20
N THR A 96 4.13 -0.13 10.89
CA THR A 96 3.23 0.37 9.83
C THR A 96 3.97 0.77 8.57
N GLY A 97 3.22 0.98 7.45
CA GLY A 97 3.78 1.41 6.17
C GLY A 97 4.39 2.81 6.18
N GLU A 98 3.97 3.65 7.12
CA GLU A 98 4.37 5.06 7.21
C GLU A 98 5.58 5.29 8.13
N ARG A 99 5.92 4.31 8.97
CA ARG A 99 7.06 4.38 9.89
C ARG A 99 8.19 3.49 9.39
N ASP A 100 9.40 4.03 9.33
CA ASP A 100 10.59 3.22 9.06
C ASP A 100 10.81 2.22 10.19
N LEU A 101 11.07 0.97 9.80
CA LEU A 101 11.40 -0.08 10.76
C LEU A 101 12.67 0.30 11.55
N ASN A 102 12.54 0.35 12.86
CA ASN A 102 13.68 0.45 13.77
C ASN A 102 14.08 -0.96 14.25
N PRO A 103 15.18 -1.54 13.75
CA PRO A 103 15.57 -2.91 14.08
C PRO A 103 15.84 -3.15 15.55
N ARG A 104 16.34 -2.12 16.27
CA ARG A 104 16.61 -2.24 17.71
C ARG A 104 15.32 -2.35 18.51
N ARG A 105 14.32 -1.53 18.17
CA ARG A 105 13.01 -1.62 18.82
C ARG A 105 12.32 -2.94 18.51
N ALA A 106 12.39 -3.39 17.25
CA ALA A 106 11.78 -4.66 16.85
C ALA A 106 12.40 -5.87 17.61
N ARG A 107 13.73 -5.87 17.78
CA ARG A 107 14.45 -6.96 18.48
C ARG A 107 14.17 -7.03 19.99
N HIS A 108 13.75 -5.93 20.59
CA HIS A 108 13.47 -5.84 22.02
C HIS A 108 11.97 -5.74 22.32
N ALA A 109 11.14 -5.88 21.30
CA ALA A 109 9.70 -5.88 21.48
C ALA A 109 9.22 -7.24 21.98
N ASP A 110 8.43 -7.22 23.04
CA ASP A 110 7.74 -8.40 23.55
C ASP A 110 6.50 -8.72 22.68
N ILE A 111 5.89 -7.67 22.13
CA ILE A 111 4.73 -7.79 21.22
C ILE A 111 5.02 -7.01 19.93
N LEU A 112 5.04 -7.71 18.81
CA LEU A 112 5.14 -7.15 17.47
C LEU A 112 3.76 -7.09 16.81
N VAL A 113 3.37 -5.96 16.23
CA VAL A 113 2.13 -5.81 15.47
C VAL A 113 2.47 -5.45 14.03
N MET A 114 2.08 -6.28 13.08
CA MET A 114 2.41 -6.11 11.67
C MET A 114 1.21 -6.36 10.76
N THR A 115 1.20 -5.73 9.59
CA THR A 115 0.32 -6.16 8.49
C THR A 115 0.97 -7.31 7.70
N PRO A 116 0.19 -8.12 6.96
CA PRO A 116 0.74 -9.20 6.14
C PRO A 116 1.85 -8.75 5.20
N GLU A 117 1.72 -7.56 4.58
CA GLU A 117 2.72 -7.02 3.65
C GLU A 117 4.03 -6.64 4.35
N LYS A 118 3.96 -6.15 5.59
CA LYS A 118 5.15 -5.84 6.39
C LYS A 118 5.85 -7.10 6.85
N LEU A 119 5.09 -8.09 7.25
CA LEU A 119 5.60 -9.39 7.62
C LEU A 119 6.24 -10.10 6.41
N ASP A 120 5.62 -10.04 5.21
CA ASP A 120 6.21 -10.58 3.98
C ASP A 120 7.56 -9.90 3.69
N SER A 121 7.64 -8.57 3.78
CA SER A 121 8.90 -7.87 3.61
C SER A 121 9.96 -8.22 4.67
N ALA A 122 9.56 -8.47 5.91
CA ALA A 122 10.47 -8.85 6.98
C ALA A 122 11.00 -10.29 6.80
N THR A 123 10.09 -11.24 6.51
CA THR A 123 10.44 -12.64 6.29
C THR A 123 11.29 -12.86 5.05
N ARG A 124 11.13 -12.06 3.99
CA ARG A 124 12.01 -12.10 2.79
C ARG A 124 13.43 -11.64 3.06
N LYS A 125 13.68 -10.93 4.14
CA LYS A 125 14.98 -10.32 4.49
C LYS A 125 15.50 -10.81 5.86
N HIS A 126 14.96 -11.92 6.34
CA HIS A 126 15.25 -12.48 7.68
C HIS A 126 16.73 -12.75 7.93
N ASP A 127 17.51 -13.00 6.87
CA ASP A 127 18.96 -13.22 6.91
C ASP A 127 19.79 -11.94 7.12
N THR A 128 19.14 -10.76 7.09
CA THR A 128 19.82 -9.49 7.31
C THR A 128 19.72 -9.06 8.78
N ALA A 129 20.76 -8.44 9.30
CA ALA A 129 20.78 -7.89 10.67
C ALA A 129 19.67 -6.84 10.96
N ARG A 130 18.91 -6.41 9.94
CA ARG A 130 17.77 -5.51 10.10
C ARG A 130 16.48 -6.25 10.43
N TYR A 131 16.34 -7.50 10.01
CA TYR A 131 15.10 -8.29 10.04
C TYR A 131 15.24 -9.64 10.74
N ASP A 132 16.41 -9.97 11.30
CA ASP A 132 16.68 -11.22 12.01
C ASP A 132 15.74 -11.46 13.22
N PHE A 133 15.19 -10.40 13.81
CA PHE A 133 14.23 -10.49 14.93
C PHE A 133 12.98 -11.33 14.60
N ILE A 134 12.66 -11.50 13.30
CA ILE A 134 11.47 -12.26 12.91
C ILE A 134 11.62 -13.76 13.14
N THR A 135 12.84 -14.25 13.30
CA THR A 135 13.12 -15.65 13.59
C THR A 135 12.98 -16.01 15.07
N ASP A 136 12.79 -15.02 15.94
CA ASP A 136 12.66 -15.18 17.39
C ASP A 136 11.19 -15.14 17.86
N VAL A 137 10.23 -15.25 16.94
CA VAL A 137 8.79 -15.24 17.25
C VAL A 137 8.36 -16.61 17.78
N ASP A 138 7.82 -16.63 19.01
CA ASP A 138 7.33 -17.85 19.68
C ASP A 138 5.83 -18.11 19.44
N VAL A 139 5.04 -17.04 19.37
CA VAL A 139 3.58 -17.10 19.13
C VAL A 139 3.20 -16.15 18.01
N CYS A 140 2.44 -16.64 17.03
CA CYS A 140 1.88 -15.86 15.94
C CYS A 140 0.35 -15.86 16.04
N VAL A 141 -0.23 -14.71 16.31
CA VAL A 141 -1.68 -14.51 16.26
C VAL A 141 -2.05 -13.94 14.88
N ILE A 142 -2.95 -14.62 14.18
CA ILE A 142 -3.49 -14.18 12.89
C ILE A 142 -4.93 -13.71 13.14
N ASP A 143 -5.13 -12.39 13.14
CA ASP A 143 -6.48 -11.85 13.24
C ASP A 143 -7.12 -11.78 11.85
N GLU A 144 -8.41 -12.11 11.80
CA GLU A 144 -9.20 -12.14 10.57
C GLU A 144 -8.57 -13.02 9.47
N VAL A 145 -8.23 -14.28 9.80
CA VAL A 145 -7.57 -15.22 8.86
C VAL A 145 -8.36 -15.45 7.57
N HIS A 146 -9.67 -15.17 7.56
CA HIS A 146 -10.49 -15.19 6.36
C HIS A 146 -10.05 -14.18 5.27
N LEU A 147 -9.10 -13.28 5.59
CA LEU A 147 -8.40 -12.45 4.61
C LEU A 147 -7.69 -13.29 3.52
N LEU A 148 -7.48 -14.61 3.72
CA LEU A 148 -7.01 -15.55 2.70
C LEU A 148 -7.82 -15.49 1.40
N ASP A 149 -9.13 -15.24 1.48
CA ASP A 149 -10.02 -15.10 0.31
C ASP A 149 -10.00 -13.69 -0.34
N SER A 150 -9.13 -12.81 0.11
CA SER A 150 -8.94 -11.49 -0.50
C SER A 150 -8.12 -11.58 -1.78
N ASP A 151 -8.65 -11.07 -2.90
CA ASP A 151 -7.98 -11.09 -4.21
C ASP A 151 -6.59 -10.43 -4.18
N ARG A 152 -6.40 -9.39 -3.37
CA ARG A 152 -5.14 -8.64 -3.30
C ARG A 152 -4.19 -9.10 -2.21
N ARG A 153 -4.72 -9.62 -1.10
CA ARG A 153 -3.95 -9.82 0.13
C ARG A 153 -3.89 -11.26 0.58
N GLY A 154 -4.80 -12.10 0.08
CA GLY A 154 -4.92 -13.49 0.47
C GLY A 154 -3.65 -14.28 0.21
N ALA A 155 -3.13 -14.24 -1.01
CA ALA A 155 -1.90 -14.92 -1.38
C ALA A 155 -0.68 -14.44 -0.56
N VAL A 156 -0.61 -13.12 -0.26
CA VAL A 156 0.47 -12.57 0.57
C VAL A 156 0.41 -13.10 1.99
N LEU A 157 -0.78 -13.10 2.62
CA LEU A 157 -0.97 -13.65 3.96
C LEU A 157 -0.60 -15.13 4.00
N GLU A 158 -1.12 -15.91 3.05
CA GLU A 158 -0.89 -17.35 2.94
C GLU A 158 0.60 -17.69 2.86
N VAL A 159 1.30 -17.14 1.87
CA VAL A 159 2.72 -17.41 1.64
C VAL A 159 3.58 -16.93 2.81
N THR A 160 3.23 -15.78 3.39
CA THR A 160 3.98 -15.21 4.52
C THR A 160 3.86 -16.05 5.77
N VAL A 161 2.66 -16.52 6.10
CA VAL A 161 2.44 -17.41 7.25
C VAL A 161 3.15 -18.75 7.02
N SER A 162 3.03 -19.34 5.82
CA SER A 162 3.75 -20.58 5.47
C SER A 162 5.26 -20.42 5.60
N ARG A 163 5.81 -19.29 5.16
CA ARG A 163 7.24 -18.96 5.32
C ARG A 163 7.64 -18.78 6.78
N LEU A 164 6.86 -18.04 7.57
CA LEU A 164 7.14 -17.84 9.00
C LEU A 164 7.18 -19.17 9.74
N ARG A 165 6.23 -20.08 9.46
CA ARG A 165 6.19 -21.41 10.05
C ARG A 165 7.43 -22.25 9.71
N ARG A 166 8.01 -22.08 8.52
CA ARG A 166 9.27 -22.72 8.13
C ARG A 166 10.50 -22.08 8.79
N LEU A 167 10.48 -20.78 9.09
CA LEU A 167 11.61 -20.04 9.66
C LEU A 167 11.78 -20.28 11.15
N CYS A 168 10.72 -20.18 11.94
CA CYS A 168 10.79 -20.27 13.40
C CYS A 168 9.74 -21.18 14.05
N ALA A 169 8.85 -21.78 13.26
CA ALA A 169 7.80 -22.69 13.72
C ALA A 169 7.03 -22.15 14.96
N PRO A 170 6.51 -20.92 14.94
CA PRO A 170 5.82 -20.35 16.07
C PRO A 170 4.51 -21.11 16.33
N ARG A 171 4.04 -21.08 17.56
CA ARG A 171 2.67 -21.46 17.84
C ARG A 171 1.72 -20.49 17.15
N VAL A 172 0.76 -21.01 16.38
CA VAL A 172 -0.20 -20.18 15.63
C VAL A 172 -1.56 -20.19 16.32
N VAL A 173 -2.13 -18.99 16.51
CA VAL A 173 -3.51 -18.78 16.96
C VAL A 173 -4.23 -17.97 15.89
N ALA A 174 -5.11 -18.61 15.12
CA ALA A 174 -5.84 -17.97 14.03
C ALA A 174 -7.28 -17.67 14.41
N LEU A 175 -7.69 -16.44 14.25
CA LEU A 175 -9.02 -15.93 14.57
C LEU A 175 -9.73 -15.49 13.29
N SER A 176 -11.02 -15.78 13.20
CA SER A 176 -11.86 -15.46 12.04
C SER A 176 -13.26 -15.02 12.42
N ALA A 177 -13.94 -14.36 11.48
CA ALA A 177 -15.40 -14.38 11.44
C ALA A 177 -15.90 -15.79 11.15
N THR A 178 -17.20 -16.05 11.31
CA THR A 178 -17.81 -17.35 10.98
C THR A 178 -17.57 -17.73 9.52
N MET A 179 -17.09 -18.94 9.29
CA MET A 179 -16.80 -19.52 7.97
C MET A 179 -17.15 -21.01 7.94
N PRO A 180 -17.70 -21.52 6.82
CA PRO A 180 -18.15 -22.92 6.74
C PRO A 180 -17.01 -23.95 6.73
N ASN A 181 -15.79 -23.57 6.26
CA ASN A 181 -14.66 -24.49 6.07
C ASN A 181 -13.50 -24.22 7.04
N ILE A 182 -13.82 -24.01 8.30
CA ILE A 182 -12.81 -23.82 9.36
C ILE A 182 -11.82 -24.99 9.44
N ASP A 183 -12.28 -26.23 9.17
CA ASP A 183 -11.47 -27.44 9.21
C ASP A 183 -10.32 -27.39 8.19
N ASP A 184 -10.51 -26.76 7.02
CA ASP A 184 -9.44 -26.59 6.03
C ASP A 184 -8.34 -25.64 6.55
N VAL A 185 -8.75 -24.56 7.23
CA VAL A 185 -7.80 -23.62 7.86
C VAL A 185 -7.07 -24.29 9.02
N ALA A 186 -7.78 -25.10 9.81
CA ALA A 186 -7.19 -25.88 10.90
C ALA A 186 -6.17 -26.90 10.38
N ALA A 187 -6.52 -27.63 9.31
CA ALA A 187 -5.61 -28.57 8.67
C ALA A 187 -4.37 -27.87 8.08
N TRP A 188 -4.53 -26.72 7.43
CA TRP A 188 -3.41 -25.91 6.93
C TRP A 188 -2.45 -25.48 8.05
N LEU A 189 -3.00 -25.10 9.20
CA LEU A 189 -2.21 -24.60 10.34
C LEU A 189 -1.80 -25.72 11.32
N ASP A 190 -2.06 -26.99 11.02
CA ASP A 190 -1.83 -28.13 11.91
C ASP A 190 -2.47 -27.96 13.29
N ALA A 191 -3.66 -27.36 13.35
CA ALA A 191 -4.43 -27.26 14.58
C ALA A 191 -5.23 -28.56 14.80
N PRO A 192 -5.12 -29.19 15.98
CA PRO A 192 -5.87 -30.41 16.23
C PRO A 192 -7.37 -30.12 16.44
N PRO A 193 -8.26 -31.11 16.23
CA PRO A 193 -9.70 -30.92 16.35
C PRO A 193 -10.17 -30.36 17.71
N GLU A 194 -9.49 -30.70 18.79
CA GLU A 194 -9.77 -30.20 20.14
C GLU A 194 -9.40 -28.72 20.33
N ASN A 195 -8.58 -28.15 19.46
CA ASN A 195 -8.20 -26.72 19.43
C ASN A 195 -8.81 -25.98 18.23
N THR A 196 -9.77 -26.61 17.55
CA THR A 196 -10.53 -26.00 16.44
C THR A 196 -11.94 -25.68 16.91
N PHE A 197 -12.27 -24.39 16.96
CA PHE A 197 -13.52 -23.90 17.52
C PHE A 197 -14.38 -23.21 16.46
N GLU A 198 -15.59 -23.72 16.24
CA GLU A 198 -16.62 -23.09 15.44
C GLU A 198 -17.72 -22.56 16.37
N PHE A 199 -17.66 -21.25 16.68
CA PHE A 199 -18.67 -20.60 17.50
C PHE A 199 -19.74 -20.00 16.59
N GLY A 200 -20.94 -20.51 16.68
CA GLY A 200 -22.11 -20.07 15.90
C GLY A 200 -22.77 -18.79 16.42
N ASP A 201 -23.90 -18.45 15.82
CA ASP A 201 -24.65 -17.23 16.17
C ASP A 201 -25.13 -17.19 17.61
N GLU A 202 -25.26 -18.35 18.29
CA GLU A 202 -25.61 -18.44 19.71
C GLU A 202 -24.57 -17.85 20.67
N TYR A 203 -23.40 -17.50 20.17
CA TYR A 203 -22.35 -16.79 20.91
C TYR A 203 -22.34 -15.27 20.65
N ARG A 204 -23.26 -14.78 19.81
CA ARG A 204 -23.44 -13.33 19.63
C ARG A 204 -24.04 -12.70 20.88
N PRO A 205 -23.55 -11.51 21.29
CA PRO A 205 -24.14 -10.80 22.42
C PRO A 205 -25.54 -10.23 22.11
N VAL A 206 -25.88 -10.06 20.83
CA VAL A 206 -27.17 -9.55 20.32
C VAL A 206 -27.56 -10.39 19.11
N ASP A 207 -28.79 -10.87 19.05
CA ASP A 207 -29.31 -11.61 17.91
C ASP A 207 -29.30 -10.78 16.63
N LEU A 208 -28.94 -11.36 15.48
CA LEU A 208 -28.91 -10.68 14.19
C LEU A 208 -30.08 -11.11 13.29
N HIS A 209 -30.90 -10.16 12.91
CA HIS A 209 -31.87 -10.35 11.82
C HIS A 209 -31.34 -9.69 10.54
N ALA A 210 -30.84 -10.51 9.61
CA ALA A 210 -30.30 -10.04 8.34
C ALA A 210 -31.25 -10.35 7.18
N ASP A 211 -31.46 -9.40 6.26
CA ASP A 211 -32.31 -9.58 5.08
C ASP A 211 -31.79 -8.80 3.85
N VAL A 212 -32.20 -9.25 2.65
CA VAL A 212 -31.86 -8.62 1.38
C VAL A 212 -33.05 -7.87 0.82
N LYS A 213 -32.85 -6.60 0.53
CA LYS A 213 -33.87 -5.70 -0.02
C LYS A 213 -33.45 -5.21 -1.40
N THR A 214 -34.39 -5.17 -2.30
CA THR A 214 -34.17 -4.62 -3.66
C THR A 214 -34.72 -3.21 -3.77
N TYR A 215 -34.27 -2.49 -4.79
CA TYR A 215 -34.76 -1.16 -5.14
C TYR A 215 -35.29 -1.15 -6.58
N SER A 216 -36.09 -0.14 -6.91
CA SER A 216 -36.58 0.07 -8.28
C SER A 216 -35.56 0.93 -9.05
N HIS A 217 -35.17 0.49 -10.25
CA HIS A 217 -34.29 1.28 -11.10
C HIS A 217 -34.88 2.64 -11.49
N GLY A 218 -34.00 3.65 -11.54
CA GLY A 218 -34.29 4.96 -12.10
C GLY A 218 -33.95 5.03 -13.59
N GLU A 219 -33.91 6.26 -14.12
CA GLU A 219 -33.60 6.50 -15.53
C GLU A 219 -32.10 6.31 -15.87
N ASN A 220 -31.23 6.37 -14.85
CA ASN A 220 -29.79 6.24 -15.01
C ASN A 220 -29.13 5.89 -13.65
N SER A 221 -27.84 5.62 -13.66
CA SER A 221 -27.06 5.24 -12.47
C SER A 221 -27.09 6.30 -11.35
N PHE A 222 -27.23 7.57 -11.70
CA PHE A 222 -27.38 8.65 -10.73
C PHE A 222 -28.72 8.61 -10.01
N ALA A 223 -29.81 8.34 -10.76
CA ALA A 223 -31.15 8.12 -10.18
C ALA A 223 -31.17 6.86 -9.29
N ASP A 224 -30.51 5.78 -9.72
CA ASP A 224 -30.38 4.55 -8.94
C ASP A 224 -29.70 4.77 -7.58
N LYS A 225 -28.69 5.62 -7.52
CA LYS A 225 -28.02 6.00 -6.29
C LYS A 225 -28.97 6.62 -5.27
N TYR A 226 -29.84 7.53 -5.71
CA TYR A 226 -30.87 8.11 -4.83
C TYR A 226 -31.96 7.09 -4.47
N ARG A 227 -32.35 6.22 -5.38
CA ARG A 227 -33.31 5.13 -5.09
C ARG A 227 -32.78 4.20 -4.00
N ARG A 228 -31.50 3.83 -4.05
CA ARG A 228 -30.86 3.07 -2.98
C ARG A 228 -30.83 3.85 -1.66
N LEU A 229 -30.54 5.16 -1.70
CA LEU A 229 -30.54 5.99 -0.50
C LEU A 229 -31.93 6.06 0.14
N TYR A 230 -32.97 6.31 -0.63
CA TYR A 230 -34.33 6.34 -0.11
C TYR A 230 -34.72 4.98 0.47
N ARG A 231 -34.33 3.90 -0.21
CA ARG A 231 -34.56 2.56 0.31
C ARG A 231 -33.84 2.32 1.64
N ALA A 232 -32.61 2.79 1.78
CA ALA A 232 -31.85 2.69 3.04
C ALA A 232 -32.50 3.51 4.16
N LEU A 233 -33.02 4.70 3.85
CA LEU A 233 -33.75 5.52 4.81
C LEU A 233 -35.07 4.88 5.24
N ASP A 234 -35.85 4.29 4.31
CA ASP A 234 -37.08 3.54 4.63
C ASP A 234 -36.81 2.38 5.61
N LEU A 235 -35.63 1.76 5.52
CA LEU A 235 -35.23 0.67 6.41
C LEU A 235 -34.74 1.17 7.76
N ALA A 236 -34.08 2.33 7.80
CA ALA A 236 -33.56 2.94 9.03
C ALA A 236 -34.65 3.65 9.85
N GLU A 237 -35.63 4.27 9.21
CA GLU A 237 -36.65 5.12 9.82
C GLU A 237 -37.39 4.48 11.00
N PRO A 238 -37.89 3.21 10.95
CA PRO A 238 -38.55 2.58 12.07
C PRO A 238 -37.66 2.48 13.33
N HIS A 239 -36.37 2.26 13.11
CA HIS A 239 -35.38 2.14 14.21
C HIS A 239 -35.03 3.50 14.80
N LEU A 240 -34.91 4.53 13.96
CA LEU A 240 -34.67 5.91 14.41
C LEU A 240 -35.84 6.46 15.22
N ASN A 241 -37.05 6.16 14.81
CA ASN A 241 -38.28 6.57 15.53
C ASN A 241 -38.48 5.85 16.87
N ASP A 242 -37.76 4.74 17.09
CA ASP A 242 -37.75 3.98 18.34
C ASP A 242 -36.44 4.17 19.13
N ASP A 243 -35.87 5.38 19.12
CA ASP A 243 -34.65 5.79 19.81
C ASP A 243 -33.41 4.90 19.49
N GLY A 244 -33.43 4.21 18.32
CA GLY A 244 -32.31 3.43 17.85
C GLY A 244 -31.34 4.26 17.03
N GLN A 245 -30.20 3.62 16.69
CA GLN A 245 -29.21 4.19 15.80
C GLN A 245 -29.14 3.39 14.51
N ALA A 246 -28.83 4.06 13.42
CA ALA A 246 -28.62 3.44 12.12
C ALA A 246 -27.25 3.78 11.53
N LEU A 247 -26.56 2.77 10.99
CA LEU A 247 -25.31 2.88 10.27
C LEU A 247 -25.52 2.46 8.82
N VAL A 248 -25.21 3.35 7.88
CA VAL A 248 -25.41 3.13 6.45
C VAL A 248 -24.06 3.12 5.73
N PHE A 249 -23.69 2.00 5.15
CA PHE A 249 -22.47 1.86 4.37
C PHE A 249 -22.70 2.26 2.90
N VAL A 250 -21.77 3.08 2.38
CA VAL A 250 -21.81 3.61 1.01
C VAL A 250 -20.47 3.43 0.30
N SER A 251 -20.47 3.52 -1.03
CA SER A 251 -19.35 3.12 -1.88
C SER A 251 -18.14 4.06 -1.88
N SER A 252 -18.29 5.34 -1.56
CA SER A 252 -17.21 6.30 -1.64
C SER A 252 -17.26 7.40 -0.57
N ARG A 253 -16.10 8.06 -0.34
CA ARG A 253 -15.99 9.20 0.58
C ARG A 253 -16.96 10.33 0.20
N GLN A 254 -17.06 10.65 -1.08
CA GLN A 254 -17.97 11.68 -1.58
C GLN A 254 -19.43 11.28 -1.34
N ASP A 255 -19.75 10.01 -1.45
CA ASP A 255 -21.09 9.49 -1.21
C ASP A 255 -21.52 9.59 0.24
N THR A 256 -20.60 9.44 1.20
CA THR A 256 -20.93 9.63 2.61
C THR A 256 -21.45 11.05 2.87
N VAL A 257 -20.74 12.05 2.31
CA VAL A 257 -21.10 13.47 2.45
C VAL A 257 -22.43 13.80 1.77
N GLN A 258 -22.60 13.33 0.53
CA GLN A 258 -23.82 13.60 -0.25
C GLN A 258 -25.04 12.88 0.35
N ALA A 259 -24.87 11.63 0.78
CA ALA A 259 -25.92 10.86 1.43
C ALA A 259 -26.35 11.51 2.76
N ALA A 260 -25.40 11.96 3.59
CA ALA A 260 -25.72 12.64 4.85
C ALA A 260 -26.49 13.95 4.61
N LYS A 261 -26.07 14.79 3.64
CA LYS A 261 -26.79 16.01 3.27
C LYS A 261 -28.22 15.72 2.83
N LYS A 262 -28.39 14.77 1.90
CA LYS A 262 -29.72 14.42 1.39
C LYS A 262 -30.59 13.76 2.44
N ALA A 263 -30.02 12.88 3.27
CA ALA A 263 -30.73 12.21 4.36
C ALA A 263 -31.25 13.22 5.39
N ARG A 264 -30.46 14.25 5.71
CA ARG A 264 -30.90 15.33 6.62
C ARG A 264 -32.17 16.03 6.15
N ASP A 265 -32.25 16.33 4.84
CA ASP A 265 -33.42 16.95 4.25
C ASP A 265 -34.63 16.00 4.28
N GLU A 266 -34.45 14.75 3.85
CA GLU A 266 -35.48 13.70 3.81
C GLU A 266 -36.03 13.38 5.22
N ILE A 267 -35.16 13.22 6.20
CA ILE A 267 -35.54 12.96 7.61
C ILE A 267 -36.38 14.12 8.17
N SER A 268 -36.03 15.36 7.77
CA SER A 268 -36.83 16.52 8.16
C SER A 268 -38.21 16.54 7.49
N GLU A 269 -38.30 16.20 6.20
CA GLU A 269 -39.55 16.12 5.46
C GLU A 269 -40.47 14.98 5.95
N ARG A 270 -39.88 13.87 6.42
CA ARG A 270 -40.60 12.71 6.98
C ARG A 270 -40.97 12.85 8.46
N ASP A 271 -40.57 13.93 9.11
CA ASP A 271 -40.78 14.17 10.54
C ASP A 271 -40.22 13.03 11.43
N VAL A 272 -39.06 12.46 11.05
CA VAL A 272 -38.37 11.46 11.85
C VAL A 272 -37.82 12.08 13.14
N SER A 273 -38.07 11.40 14.27
CA SER A 273 -37.58 11.84 15.58
C SER A 273 -36.06 11.75 15.67
N MET A 274 -35.42 12.87 15.91
CA MET A 274 -33.97 12.95 16.08
C MET A 274 -33.62 13.71 17.33
N GLY A 275 -33.05 13.05 18.34
CA GLY A 275 -32.76 13.62 19.65
C GLY A 275 -31.82 14.82 19.62
N ALA A 276 -30.86 14.84 18.67
CA ALA A 276 -29.94 15.96 18.49
C ALA A 276 -30.64 17.28 18.13
N ARG A 277 -31.83 17.22 17.50
CA ARG A 277 -32.60 18.41 17.16
C ARG A 277 -33.21 19.02 18.42
N GLY A 278 -32.69 20.01 18.97
CA GLY A 278 -33.17 20.64 20.22
C GLY A 278 -32.21 20.46 21.38
N ASP A 279 -31.15 19.71 21.22
CA ASP A 279 -30.07 19.63 22.18
C ASP A 279 -29.05 20.77 21.91
N TYR A 280 -29.27 21.91 22.53
CA TYR A 280 -28.42 23.10 22.37
C TYR A 280 -27.02 22.92 22.95
N ASP A 281 -26.87 22.07 23.97
CA ASP A 281 -25.58 21.76 24.57
C ASP A 281 -24.73 20.97 23.53
N PHE A 282 -25.34 19.95 22.93
CA PHE A 282 -24.70 19.21 21.86
C PHE A 282 -24.38 20.10 20.61
N HIS A 283 -25.27 21.03 20.25
CA HIS A 283 -24.99 22.00 19.18
C HIS A 283 -23.75 22.86 19.48
N THR A 284 -23.47 23.13 20.75
CA THR A 284 -22.26 23.86 21.14
C THR A 284 -21.03 22.96 20.98
N GLU A 285 -21.11 21.70 21.38
CA GLU A 285 -20.03 20.72 21.19
C GLU A 285 -19.68 20.55 19.70
N THR A 286 -20.64 20.56 18.77
CA THR A 286 -20.36 20.42 17.33
C THR A 286 -19.46 21.50 16.78
N GLN A 287 -19.28 22.66 17.44
CA GLN A 287 -18.36 23.72 17.02
C GLN A 287 -16.88 23.29 17.07
N GLU A 288 -16.57 22.20 17.78
CA GLU A 288 -15.21 21.63 17.86
C GLU A 288 -14.78 20.92 16.56
N LEU A 289 -15.71 20.64 15.64
CA LEU A 289 -15.41 19.98 14.39
C LEU A 289 -14.71 20.92 13.40
N ASP A 290 -13.70 20.37 12.71
CA ASP A 290 -12.93 21.10 11.67
C ASP A 290 -13.75 21.26 10.39
N ASN A 291 -14.58 20.27 10.05
CA ASN A 291 -15.36 20.24 8.81
C ASN A 291 -16.74 20.89 8.99
N ASP A 292 -16.95 22.04 8.32
CA ASP A 292 -18.21 22.79 8.38
C ASP A 292 -19.44 22.00 7.89
N THR A 293 -19.28 21.15 6.90
CA THR A 293 -20.39 20.32 6.40
C THR A 293 -20.79 19.27 7.42
N LEU A 294 -19.81 18.65 8.08
CA LEU A 294 -20.04 17.66 9.14
C LEU A 294 -20.72 18.34 10.35
N ARG A 295 -20.20 19.48 10.78
CA ARG A 295 -20.79 20.28 11.86
C ARG A 295 -22.27 20.56 11.62
N ASN A 296 -22.60 21.07 10.43
CA ASN A 296 -24.00 21.37 10.06
C ASN A 296 -24.88 20.14 9.96
N SER A 297 -24.32 18.97 9.71
CA SER A 297 -25.07 17.71 9.65
C SER A 297 -25.33 17.14 11.03
N CYS A 298 -24.32 17.19 11.93
CA CYS A 298 -24.41 16.67 13.29
C CYS A 298 -25.50 17.34 14.14
N ILE A 299 -25.78 18.63 13.91
CA ILE A 299 -26.87 19.35 14.59
C ILE A 299 -28.22 18.67 14.41
N ASP A 300 -28.44 18.00 13.29
CA ASP A 300 -29.65 17.22 12.99
C ASP A 300 -29.54 15.73 13.37
N GLY A 301 -28.47 15.31 14.08
CA GLY A 301 -28.24 13.91 14.46
C GLY A 301 -27.74 13.02 13.34
N VAL A 302 -27.36 13.60 12.20
CA VAL A 302 -26.84 12.90 11.03
C VAL A 302 -25.36 13.20 10.85
N ALA A 303 -24.54 12.18 10.70
CA ALA A 303 -23.11 12.34 10.47
C ALA A 303 -22.61 11.52 9.30
N PHE A 304 -21.39 11.82 8.88
CA PHE A 304 -20.64 10.99 7.94
C PHE A 304 -19.24 10.73 8.45
N HIS A 305 -18.70 9.56 8.06
CA HIS A 305 -17.38 9.11 8.47
C HIS A 305 -16.62 8.51 7.28
N HIS A 306 -15.40 8.94 7.07
CA HIS A 306 -14.50 8.38 6.05
C HIS A 306 -13.04 8.74 6.35
N ALA A 307 -12.10 7.99 5.77
CA ALA A 307 -10.66 8.16 6.01
C ALA A 307 -10.08 9.55 5.63
N GLY A 308 -10.82 10.37 4.89
CA GLY A 308 -10.39 11.72 4.51
C GLY A 308 -10.76 12.83 5.51
N LEU A 309 -11.46 12.50 6.60
CA LEU A 309 -11.71 13.44 7.70
C LEU A 309 -10.44 13.63 8.54
N SER A 310 -10.34 14.77 9.23
CA SER A 310 -9.30 14.99 10.24
C SER A 310 -9.42 13.94 11.36
N LYS A 311 -8.34 13.76 12.11
CA LYS A 311 -8.37 12.85 13.27
C LYS A 311 -9.40 13.35 14.29
N ASN A 312 -9.42 14.65 14.58
CA ASN A 312 -10.37 15.27 15.48
C ASN A 312 -11.83 14.99 15.07
N ASP A 313 -12.18 15.21 13.80
CA ASP A 313 -13.54 14.97 13.30
C ASP A 313 -13.95 13.50 13.44
N LYS A 314 -13.04 12.56 13.14
CA LYS A 314 -13.30 11.13 13.28
C LYS A 314 -13.54 10.75 14.73
N ASP A 315 -12.62 11.13 15.61
CA ASP A 315 -12.68 10.79 17.04
C ASP A 315 -13.98 11.33 17.67
N ARG A 316 -14.40 12.57 17.34
CA ARG A 316 -15.62 13.18 17.82
C ARG A 316 -16.89 12.48 17.29
N VAL A 317 -16.95 12.17 16.00
CA VAL A 317 -18.11 11.45 15.43
C VAL A 317 -18.25 10.08 16.06
N GLU A 318 -17.15 9.35 16.24
CA GLU A 318 -17.13 8.03 16.87
C GLU A 318 -17.60 8.09 18.31
N GLU A 319 -17.11 9.06 19.09
CA GLU A 319 -17.50 9.29 20.47
C GLU A 319 -19.00 9.61 20.59
N TRP A 320 -19.49 10.58 19.82
CA TRP A 320 -20.89 11.00 19.85
C TRP A 320 -21.86 9.93 19.35
N PHE A 321 -21.42 9.09 18.40
CA PHE A 321 -22.21 7.95 17.97
C PHE A 321 -22.28 6.89 19.08
N LYS A 322 -21.17 6.58 19.77
CA LYS A 322 -21.16 5.69 20.95
C LYS A 322 -22.05 6.21 22.09
N GLN A 323 -22.08 7.52 22.28
CA GLN A 323 -22.93 8.17 23.31
C GLN A 323 -24.41 8.28 22.91
N GLY A 324 -24.78 7.91 21.67
CA GLY A 324 -26.14 8.01 21.18
C GLY A 324 -26.58 9.43 20.79
N LYS A 325 -25.68 10.43 20.81
CA LYS A 325 -25.96 11.81 20.39
C LYS A 325 -26.19 11.89 18.87
N LEU A 326 -25.50 11.06 18.11
CA LEU A 326 -25.71 10.88 16.67
C LEU A 326 -26.52 9.61 16.44
N GLN A 327 -27.58 9.70 15.65
CA GLN A 327 -28.51 8.60 15.43
C GLN A 327 -28.39 7.98 14.04
N LEU A 328 -27.92 8.73 13.03
CA LEU A 328 -27.71 8.22 11.67
C LEU A 328 -26.30 8.55 11.20
N LEU A 329 -25.54 7.50 10.86
CA LEU A 329 -24.16 7.62 10.40
C LEU A 329 -23.99 7.01 9.02
N PHE A 330 -23.46 7.77 8.07
CA PHE A 330 -23.04 7.29 6.74
C PHE A 330 -21.55 7.05 6.73
N SER A 331 -21.11 5.86 6.33
CA SER A 331 -19.69 5.52 6.32
C SER A 331 -19.27 4.71 5.09
N THR A 332 -17.99 4.75 4.79
CA THR A 332 -17.35 3.79 3.87
C THR A 332 -17.01 2.49 4.59
N SER A 333 -16.70 1.43 3.83
CA SER A 333 -16.33 0.10 4.37
C SER A 333 -15.20 0.13 5.40
N THR A 334 -14.32 1.14 5.37
CA THR A 334 -13.20 1.26 6.32
C THR A 334 -13.62 1.31 7.79
N LEU A 335 -14.82 1.79 8.10
CA LEU A 335 -15.34 1.80 9.46
C LEU A 335 -15.65 0.38 9.98
N ALA A 336 -16.07 -0.53 9.10
CA ALA A 336 -16.38 -1.91 9.48
C ALA A 336 -15.15 -2.65 10.03
N TRP A 337 -13.97 -2.27 9.58
CA TRP A 337 -12.70 -2.95 9.91
C TRP A 337 -11.89 -2.28 11.03
N GLY A 338 -12.09 -0.99 11.29
CA GLY A 338 -11.16 -0.22 12.12
C GLY A 338 -11.75 0.37 13.40
N VAL A 339 -13.06 0.31 13.61
CA VAL A 339 -13.70 0.94 14.78
C VAL A 339 -14.89 0.11 15.26
N ASN A 340 -15.01 -0.12 16.55
CA ASN A 340 -16.17 -0.80 17.11
C ASN A 340 -17.33 0.17 17.34
N LEU A 341 -18.15 0.37 16.31
CA LEU A 341 -19.38 1.18 16.35
C LEU A 341 -20.60 0.33 16.00
N PRO A 342 -21.23 -0.32 16.97
CA PRO A 342 -22.47 -1.05 16.73
C PRO A 342 -23.66 -0.09 16.61
N ALA A 343 -24.65 -0.47 15.79
CA ALA A 343 -25.90 0.25 15.63
C ALA A 343 -27.07 -0.73 15.66
N ARG A 344 -28.26 -0.32 16.11
CA ARG A 344 -29.46 -1.19 16.07
C ARG A 344 -29.78 -1.63 14.64
N CYS A 345 -29.64 -0.72 13.68
CA CYS A 345 -29.86 -0.99 12.26
C CYS A 345 -28.60 -0.72 11.44
N VAL A 346 -28.20 -1.69 10.62
CA VAL A 346 -27.11 -1.55 9.64
C VAL A 346 -27.66 -1.74 8.25
N VAL A 347 -27.38 -0.82 7.34
CA VAL A 347 -27.79 -0.91 5.93
C VAL A 347 -26.56 -0.80 5.03
N ILE A 348 -26.33 -1.82 4.23
CA ILE A 348 -25.37 -1.77 3.13
C ILE A 348 -26.13 -1.23 1.92
N ARG A 349 -25.95 0.08 1.64
CA ARG A 349 -26.63 0.76 0.53
C ARG A 349 -26.05 0.36 -0.82
N ASP A 350 -24.74 0.23 -0.90
CA ASP A 350 -24.01 -0.08 -2.13
C ASP A 350 -23.24 -1.38 -1.95
N THR A 351 -23.45 -2.31 -2.87
CA THR A 351 -22.76 -3.61 -2.95
C THR A 351 -21.60 -3.61 -3.93
N LYS A 352 -21.37 -2.48 -4.59
CA LYS A 352 -20.25 -2.25 -5.50
C LYS A 352 -19.44 -1.05 -5.03
N LEU A 353 -18.13 -1.16 -5.13
CA LEU A 353 -17.15 -0.14 -4.77
C LEU A 353 -16.45 0.36 -6.03
N HIS A 354 -16.04 1.62 -6.02
CA HIS A 354 -15.13 2.13 -7.04
C HIS A 354 -13.70 2.04 -6.53
N ASP A 355 -12.90 1.21 -7.20
CA ASP A 355 -11.46 1.14 -6.99
C ASP A 355 -10.73 1.91 -8.10
N PRO A 356 -9.80 2.82 -7.77
CA PRO A 356 -9.06 3.59 -8.77
C PRO A 356 -8.24 2.74 -9.73
N LEU A 357 -7.82 1.55 -9.31
CA LEU A 357 -6.99 0.64 -10.11
C LEU A 357 -7.82 -0.41 -10.87
N GLU A 358 -8.96 -0.85 -10.31
CA GLU A 358 -9.77 -1.94 -10.86
C GLU A 358 -11.14 -1.50 -11.41
N GLY A 359 -11.50 -0.22 -11.21
CA GLY A 359 -12.78 0.30 -11.63
C GLY A 359 -13.92 -0.05 -10.67
N GLU A 360 -15.08 -0.47 -11.19
CA GLU A 360 -16.23 -0.89 -10.37
C GLU A 360 -16.10 -2.37 -10.01
N VAL A 361 -15.87 -2.65 -8.73
CA VAL A 361 -15.69 -4.00 -8.18
C VAL A 361 -16.82 -4.36 -7.23
N ASP A 362 -17.23 -5.61 -7.20
CA ASP A 362 -18.17 -6.11 -6.21
C ASP A 362 -17.55 -6.05 -4.81
N MET A 363 -18.34 -5.66 -3.82
CA MET A 363 -17.94 -5.75 -2.42
C MET A 363 -17.69 -7.21 -2.05
N SER A 364 -16.59 -7.46 -1.37
CA SER A 364 -16.26 -8.81 -0.89
C SER A 364 -17.40 -9.37 -0.04
N PRO A 365 -17.78 -10.64 -0.21
CA PRO A 365 -18.78 -11.30 0.65
C PRO A 365 -18.47 -11.18 2.13
N LEU A 366 -17.21 -11.23 2.49
CA LEU A 366 -16.74 -11.10 3.88
C LEU A 366 -16.89 -9.68 4.41
N ASP A 367 -16.64 -8.64 3.59
CA ASP A 367 -16.95 -7.26 3.96
C ASP A 367 -18.43 -7.08 4.27
N VAL A 368 -19.31 -7.67 3.45
CA VAL A 368 -20.75 -7.64 3.68
C VAL A 368 -21.11 -8.26 5.04
N LEU A 369 -20.58 -9.43 5.35
CA LEU A 369 -20.82 -10.11 6.63
C LEU A 369 -20.26 -9.32 7.83
N GLN A 370 -19.07 -8.74 7.69
CA GLN A 370 -18.47 -7.89 8.71
C GLN A 370 -19.28 -6.61 8.98
N MET A 371 -19.76 -5.95 7.94
CA MET A 371 -20.62 -4.78 8.07
C MET A 371 -21.92 -5.12 8.78
N LEU A 372 -22.59 -6.20 8.38
CA LEU A 372 -23.80 -6.69 9.02
C LEU A 372 -23.54 -7.10 10.47
N GLY A 373 -22.35 -7.60 10.77
CA GLY A 373 -21.92 -7.93 12.13
C GLY A 373 -21.94 -6.75 13.11
N ARG A 374 -21.99 -5.51 12.60
CA ARG A 374 -22.15 -4.29 13.43
C ARG A 374 -23.60 -4.04 13.87
N ALA A 375 -24.57 -4.84 13.41
CA ALA A 375 -25.95 -4.71 13.81
C ALA A 375 -26.19 -5.29 15.22
N GLY A 376 -26.81 -4.49 16.08
CA GLY A 376 -27.10 -4.78 17.49
C GLY A 376 -26.08 -4.18 18.46
N ARG A 377 -26.55 -3.37 19.40
CA ARG A 377 -25.73 -2.73 20.44
C ARG A 377 -25.76 -3.57 21.71
N PRO A 378 -24.65 -4.21 22.13
CA PRO A 378 -24.63 -4.99 23.37
C PRO A 378 -25.09 -4.17 24.59
N GLY A 379 -25.98 -4.75 25.39
CA GLY A 379 -26.56 -4.09 26.59
C GLY A 379 -27.69 -3.09 26.30
N TYR A 380 -28.03 -2.83 25.04
CA TYR A 380 -29.11 -1.90 24.64
C TYR A 380 -30.17 -2.55 23.75
N ASP A 381 -29.77 -3.45 22.85
CA ASP A 381 -30.67 -4.07 21.90
C ASP A 381 -30.72 -5.58 22.12
N ASP A 382 -31.90 -6.19 22.03
CA ASP A 382 -32.06 -7.65 22.03
C ASP A 382 -31.81 -8.22 20.62
N VAL A 383 -32.18 -7.45 19.58
CA VAL A 383 -32.05 -7.82 18.16
C VAL A 383 -31.45 -6.68 17.37
N GLY A 384 -30.38 -6.98 16.61
CA GLY A 384 -29.82 -6.11 15.60
C GLY A 384 -30.44 -6.40 14.24
N HIS A 385 -30.62 -5.38 13.41
CA HIS A 385 -31.21 -5.49 12.06
C HIS A 385 -30.19 -5.13 11.00
N GLY A 386 -29.91 -6.08 10.10
CA GLY A 386 -28.95 -5.91 8.99
C GLY A 386 -29.63 -6.00 7.63
N TYR A 387 -29.38 -5.06 6.74
CA TYR A 387 -29.99 -5.04 5.41
C TYR A 387 -28.94 -4.87 4.31
N VAL A 388 -29.02 -5.70 3.27
CA VAL A 388 -28.27 -5.51 2.02
C VAL A 388 -29.23 -4.97 0.96
N VAL A 389 -28.95 -3.77 0.45
CA VAL A 389 -29.70 -3.15 -0.64
C VAL A 389 -28.97 -3.42 -1.94
N CYS A 390 -29.57 -4.20 -2.83
CA CYS A 390 -28.94 -4.60 -4.09
C CYS A 390 -29.94 -4.61 -5.26
N ASP A 391 -29.40 -4.80 -6.45
CA ASP A 391 -30.19 -5.10 -7.63
C ASP A 391 -30.98 -6.40 -7.47
N ALA A 392 -32.11 -6.50 -8.16
CA ALA A 392 -32.92 -7.71 -8.14
C ALA A 392 -32.17 -8.93 -8.71
N SER A 393 -31.27 -8.73 -9.67
CA SER A 393 -30.40 -9.78 -10.23
C SER A 393 -29.42 -10.34 -9.19
N ASP A 394 -28.94 -9.52 -8.26
CA ASP A 394 -27.97 -9.89 -7.23
C ASP A 394 -28.60 -10.42 -5.95
N ALA A 395 -29.92 -10.23 -5.77
CA ALA A 395 -30.61 -10.61 -4.54
C ALA A 395 -30.45 -12.10 -4.18
N GLY A 396 -30.40 -12.98 -5.17
CA GLY A 396 -30.16 -14.42 -4.99
C GLY A 396 -28.78 -14.71 -4.42
N LYS A 397 -27.74 -14.00 -4.90
CA LYS A 397 -26.36 -14.09 -4.44
C LYS A 397 -26.27 -13.75 -2.95
N TYR A 398 -26.80 -12.59 -2.56
CA TYR A 398 -26.71 -12.13 -1.17
C TYR A 398 -27.58 -12.94 -0.21
N ARG A 399 -28.77 -13.41 -0.61
CA ARG A 399 -29.58 -14.32 0.22
C ARG A 399 -28.86 -15.63 0.50
N ARG A 400 -28.15 -16.17 -0.48
CA ARG A 400 -27.33 -17.38 -0.30
C ARG A 400 -26.18 -17.10 0.67
N LEU A 401 -25.48 -15.98 0.48
CA LEU A 401 -24.41 -15.55 1.37
C LEU A 401 -24.87 -15.44 2.83
N LEU A 402 -26.03 -14.82 3.08
CA LEU A 402 -26.57 -14.67 4.44
C LEU A 402 -27.00 -15.99 5.07
N LYS A 403 -27.37 -16.97 4.26
CA LYS A 403 -27.84 -18.28 4.74
C LYS A 403 -26.72 -19.29 4.95
N GLU A 404 -25.76 -19.32 4.04
CA GLU A 404 -24.78 -20.40 3.92
C GLU A 404 -23.37 -19.95 4.30
N GLY A 405 -23.15 -18.62 4.45
CA GLY A 405 -21.82 -18.06 4.60
C GLY A 405 -21.04 -18.10 3.30
N LYS A 406 -19.72 -17.95 3.40
CA LYS A 406 -18.78 -18.05 2.29
C LYS A 406 -17.59 -18.91 2.73
N GLU A 407 -17.29 -19.96 1.98
CA GLU A 407 -16.03 -20.68 2.13
C GLU A 407 -14.83 -19.80 1.78
N ILE A 408 -13.77 -19.97 2.51
CA ILE A 408 -12.51 -19.28 2.31
C ILE A 408 -11.72 -20.05 1.25
N GLU A 409 -11.35 -19.33 0.19
CA GLU A 409 -10.58 -19.86 -0.92
C GLU A 409 -9.17 -19.28 -0.95
N SER A 410 -8.21 -20.07 -1.40
CA SER A 410 -6.86 -19.57 -1.66
C SER A 410 -6.84 -18.71 -2.93
N ARG A 411 -6.10 -17.61 -2.89
CA ARG A 411 -5.84 -16.74 -4.04
C ARG A 411 -4.43 -16.91 -4.60
N LEU A 412 -3.70 -17.92 -4.13
CA LEU A 412 -2.32 -18.15 -4.55
C LEU A 412 -2.21 -18.54 -6.03
N ALA A 413 -3.17 -19.29 -6.56
CA ALA A 413 -3.15 -19.77 -7.95
C ALA A 413 -3.03 -18.64 -8.99
N GLU A 414 -3.68 -17.51 -8.73
CA GLU A 414 -3.71 -16.34 -9.63
C GLU A 414 -2.36 -15.60 -9.70
N ASN A 415 -1.50 -15.79 -8.70
CA ASN A 415 -0.22 -15.11 -8.55
C ASN A 415 0.92 -16.10 -8.25
N LEU A 416 0.74 -17.38 -8.61
CA LEU A 416 1.67 -18.45 -8.27
C LEU A 416 3.08 -18.20 -8.83
N ASP A 417 3.18 -17.66 -10.04
CA ASP A 417 4.42 -17.31 -10.72
C ASP A 417 5.24 -16.25 -9.94
N ALA A 418 4.60 -15.15 -9.52
CA ALA A 418 5.26 -14.10 -8.76
C ALA A 418 5.73 -14.58 -7.38
N HIS A 419 4.91 -15.40 -6.69
CA HIS A 419 5.27 -15.96 -5.39
C HIS A 419 6.35 -17.04 -5.50
N LEU A 420 6.27 -17.91 -6.51
CA LEU A 420 7.31 -18.90 -6.78
C LEU A 420 8.64 -18.24 -7.13
N ASN A 421 8.63 -17.23 -8.02
CA ASN A 421 9.83 -16.43 -8.30
C ASN A 421 10.42 -15.80 -7.03
N ALA A 422 9.57 -15.35 -6.10
CA ALA A 422 10.05 -14.77 -4.85
C ALA A 422 10.72 -15.82 -3.95
N GLU A 423 10.17 -17.02 -3.81
CA GLU A 423 10.78 -18.10 -3.04
C GLU A 423 12.12 -18.57 -3.66
N ILE A 424 12.19 -18.65 -4.98
CA ILE A 424 13.44 -18.94 -5.69
C ILE A 424 14.47 -17.82 -5.46
N ALA A 425 14.05 -16.55 -5.54
CA ALA A 425 14.93 -15.39 -5.33
C ALA A 425 15.50 -15.32 -3.91
N MET A 426 14.79 -15.85 -2.92
CA MET A 426 15.27 -15.98 -1.54
C MET A 426 16.15 -17.24 -1.31
N GLY A 427 16.21 -18.15 -2.27
CA GLY A 427 16.91 -19.42 -2.15
C GLY A 427 16.23 -20.44 -1.23
N THR A 428 14.95 -20.25 -0.92
CA THR A 428 14.12 -21.21 -0.17
C THR A 428 13.65 -22.37 -1.03
N VAL A 429 13.64 -22.16 -2.35
CA VAL A 429 13.34 -23.15 -3.39
C VAL A 429 14.53 -23.21 -4.34
N ARG A 430 15.14 -24.39 -4.51
CA ARG A 430 16.37 -24.60 -5.29
C ARG A 430 16.25 -25.69 -6.34
N ASP A 431 15.21 -26.51 -6.27
CA ASP A 431 14.89 -27.56 -7.22
C ASP A 431 13.38 -27.81 -7.29
N LEU A 432 12.94 -28.75 -8.12
CA LEU A 432 11.52 -29.05 -8.30
C LEU A 432 10.89 -29.74 -7.08
N ASP A 433 11.64 -30.47 -6.30
CA ASP A 433 11.13 -31.12 -5.10
C ASP A 433 10.92 -30.06 -4.00
N ASP A 434 11.84 -29.10 -3.83
CA ASP A 434 11.66 -27.91 -2.98
C ASP A 434 10.40 -27.10 -3.35
N VAL A 435 10.07 -26.98 -4.66
CA VAL A 435 8.83 -26.33 -5.10
C VAL A 435 7.60 -27.04 -4.56
N MET A 436 7.58 -28.36 -4.66
CA MET A 436 6.44 -29.15 -4.15
C MET A 436 6.37 -29.12 -2.63
N ASP A 437 7.50 -29.21 -1.93
CA ASP A 437 7.57 -29.12 -0.46
C ASP A 437 7.10 -27.75 0.02
N TRP A 438 7.44 -26.67 -0.68
CA TRP A 438 6.92 -25.33 -0.40
C TRP A 438 5.42 -25.26 -0.62
N LEU A 439 4.92 -25.78 -1.75
CA LEU A 439 3.51 -25.72 -2.09
C LEU A 439 2.65 -26.48 -1.05
N GLU A 440 3.14 -27.62 -0.55
CA GLU A 440 2.48 -28.42 0.48
C GLU A 440 2.27 -27.65 1.79
N THR A 441 3.07 -26.63 2.07
CA THR A 441 2.89 -25.76 3.25
C THR A 441 1.81 -24.70 3.09
N THR A 442 1.19 -24.57 1.91
CA THR A 442 0.23 -23.50 1.58
C THR A 442 -1.23 -23.91 1.82
N PHE A 443 -2.08 -22.93 2.06
CA PHE A 443 -3.53 -23.15 2.12
C PHE A 443 -4.10 -23.59 0.77
N TYR A 444 -3.49 -23.13 -0.32
CA TYR A 444 -3.82 -23.56 -1.68
C TYR A 444 -3.73 -25.08 -1.85
N TYR A 445 -2.65 -25.70 -1.37
CA TYR A 445 -2.48 -27.14 -1.43
C TYR A 445 -3.50 -27.85 -0.57
N GLN A 446 -3.78 -27.35 0.64
CA GLN A 446 -4.80 -27.91 1.52
C GLN A 446 -6.19 -27.88 0.86
N ARG A 447 -6.58 -26.73 0.26
CA ARG A 447 -7.85 -26.63 -0.48
C ARG A 447 -7.88 -27.56 -1.69
N ALA A 448 -6.77 -27.68 -2.40
CA ALA A 448 -6.66 -28.61 -3.54
C ALA A 448 -6.82 -30.09 -3.14
N GLN A 449 -6.44 -30.46 -1.94
CA GLN A 449 -6.70 -31.79 -1.38
C GLN A 449 -8.17 -31.98 -0.96
N SER A 450 -8.77 -30.96 -0.34
CA SER A 450 -10.17 -31.02 0.12
C SER A 450 -11.15 -30.99 -1.03
N GLU A 451 -10.87 -30.17 -2.07
CA GLU A 451 -11.71 -29.96 -3.26
C GLU A 451 -10.96 -30.32 -4.56
N PRO A 452 -10.59 -31.60 -4.76
CA PRO A 452 -9.66 -32.00 -5.83
C PRO A 452 -10.19 -31.76 -7.25
N GLU A 453 -11.51 -31.76 -7.46
CA GLU A 453 -12.11 -31.47 -8.76
C GLU A 453 -12.07 -29.97 -9.07
N GLN A 454 -12.38 -29.12 -8.09
CA GLN A 454 -12.39 -27.67 -8.25
C GLN A 454 -11.00 -27.12 -8.51
N TYR A 455 -10.00 -27.64 -7.83
CA TYR A 455 -8.60 -27.21 -7.91
C TYR A 455 -7.76 -27.99 -8.93
N ASP A 456 -8.37 -28.96 -9.64
CA ASP A 456 -7.66 -29.84 -10.58
C ASP A 456 -6.37 -30.43 -9.99
N PHE A 457 -6.53 -31.03 -8.80
CA PHE A 457 -5.40 -31.53 -7.99
C PHE A 457 -4.55 -32.57 -8.74
N ALA A 458 -5.17 -33.39 -9.59
CA ALA A 458 -4.47 -34.39 -10.39
C ALA A 458 -3.40 -33.79 -11.31
N ASN A 459 -3.61 -32.57 -11.80
CA ASN A 459 -2.71 -31.86 -12.71
C ASN A 459 -1.88 -30.77 -12.01
N LEU A 460 -1.95 -30.67 -10.67
CA LEU A 460 -1.27 -29.61 -9.91
C LEU A 460 0.23 -29.57 -10.18
N ARG A 461 0.89 -30.74 -10.15
CA ARG A 461 2.34 -30.85 -10.41
C ARG A 461 2.73 -30.38 -11.83
N GLU A 462 1.87 -30.65 -12.82
CA GLU A 462 2.11 -30.21 -14.19
C GLU A 462 1.95 -28.71 -14.34
N ARG A 463 0.92 -28.12 -13.72
CA ARG A 463 0.75 -26.64 -13.69
C ARG A 463 1.94 -25.93 -13.06
N VAL A 464 2.47 -26.46 -11.96
CA VAL A 464 3.67 -25.92 -11.31
C VAL A 464 4.89 -25.97 -12.26
N ARG A 465 5.04 -27.06 -13.01
CA ARG A 465 6.09 -27.17 -14.03
C ARG A 465 5.92 -26.16 -15.16
N GLU A 466 4.68 -25.94 -15.61
CA GLU A 466 4.38 -24.94 -16.63
C GLU A 466 4.72 -23.51 -16.13
N VAL A 467 4.38 -23.18 -14.88
CA VAL A 467 4.75 -21.91 -14.25
C VAL A 467 6.27 -21.77 -14.18
N LEU A 468 6.97 -22.80 -13.69
CA LEU A 468 8.43 -22.77 -13.62
C LEU A 468 9.07 -22.62 -15.01
N LYS A 469 8.55 -23.35 -16.01
CA LYS A 469 9.01 -23.23 -17.40
C LYS A 469 8.78 -21.81 -17.91
N SER A 470 7.64 -21.22 -17.63
CA SER A 470 7.38 -19.83 -18.01
C SER A 470 8.38 -18.86 -17.39
N LEU A 471 8.71 -19.02 -16.10
CA LEU A 471 9.72 -18.21 -15.43
C LEU A 471 11.11 -18.34 -16.07
N VAL A 472 11.47 -19.55 -16.53
CA VAL A 472 12.73 -19.78 -17.25
C VAL A 472 12.70 -19.17 -18.65
N ASP A 473 11.63 -19.42 -19.42
CA ASP A 473 11.47 -18.93 -20.79
C ASP A 473 11.50 -17.39 -20.85
N HIS A 474 11.03 -16.69 -19.80
CA HIS A 474 11.05 -15.23 -19.69
C HIS A 474 12.28 -14.68 -18.95
N GLY A 475 13.22 -15.55 -18.56
CA GLY A 475 14.50 -15.14 -17.97
C GLY A 475 14.46 -14.68 -16.53
N PHE A 476 13.42 -15.01 -15.75
CA PHE A 476 13.37 -14.74 -14.33
C PHE A 476 14.16 -15.75 -13.50
N VAL A 477 14.27 -16.96 -14.01
CA VAL A 477 14.89 -18.11 -13.36
C VAL A 477 15.85 -18.79 -14.32
N ASP A 478 17.02 -19.21 -13.84
CA ASP A 478 17.97 -20.06 -14.52
C ASP A 478 17.85 -21.49 -14.03
N LEU A 479 17.98 -22.45 -14.97
CA LEU A 479 18.14 -23.88 -14.68
C LEU A 479 19.60 -24.28 -14.87
N GLY A 480 20.23 -24.75 -13.79
CA GLY A 480 21.58 -25.31 -13.84
C GLY A 480 21.65 -26.74 -14.39
N ASP A 481 22.87 -27.26 -14.55
CA ASP A 481 23.14 -28.58 -15.14
C ASP A 481 22.55 -29.77 -14.35
N GLU A 482 22.40 -29.64 -13.03
CA GLU A 482 21.83 -30.67 -12.15
C GLU A 482 20.32 -30.42 -11.85
N LEU A 483 19.66 -29.58 -12.67
CA LEU A 483 18.30 -29.08 -12.47
C LEU A 483 18.14 -28.16 -11.24
N ASP A 484 19.25 -27.58 -10.76
CA ASP A 484 19.23 -26.54 -9.77
C ASP A 484 18.50 -25.31 -10.31
N ILE A 485 17.68 -24.70 -9.46
CA ILE A 485 16.87 -23.53 -9.79
C ILE A 485 17.44 -22.33 -9.06
N SER A 486 17.70 -21.24 -9.79
CA SER A 486 18.16 -19.98 -9.21
C SER A 486 17.53 -18.76 -9.90
N ALA A 487 17.31 -17.70 -9.13
CA ALA A 487 16.76 -16.46 -9.70
C ALA A 487 17.86 -15.67 -10.43
N THR A 488 17.53 -15.15 -11.60
CA THR A 488 18.35 -14.18 -12.33
C THR A 488 18.30 -12.80 -11.67
N GLY A 489 19.12 -11.86 -12.15
CA GLY A 489 19.01 -10.45 -11.72
C GLY A 489 17.62 -9.84 -11.97
N LEU A 490 16.93 -10.28 -13.05
CA LEU A 490 15.56 -9.89 -13.36
C LEU A 490 14.56 -10.44 -12.31
N GLY A 491 14.65 -11.74 -12.00
CA GLY A 491 13.82 -12.38 -11.01
C GLY A 491 13.99 -11.80 -9.60
N VAL A 492 15.24 -11.53 -9.21
CA VAL A 492 15.55 -10.89 -7.92
C VAL A 492 14.91 -9.49 -7.81
N LEU A 493 15.02 -8.66 -8.85
CA LEU A 493 14.44 -7.31 -8.83
C LEU A 493 12.91 -7.35 -8.87
N ALA A 494 12.30 -8.22 -9.68
CA ALA A 494 10.85 -8.40 -9.71
C ALA A 494 10.32 -8.77 -8.32
N SER A 495 10.94 -9.72 -7.64
CA SER A 495 10.61 -10.12 -6.27
C SER A 495 10.80 -8.98 -5.26
N LYS A 496 11.96 -8.29 -5.31
CA LYS A 496 12.30 -7.21 -4.36
C LYS A 496 11.31 -6.05 -4.38
N TYR A 497 10.78 -5.71 -5.56
CA TYR A 497 9.88 -4.59 -5.76
C TYR A 497 8.41 -5.00 -5.92
N TYR A 498 8.08 -6.27 -5.72
CA TYR A 498 6.71 -6.79 -5.83
C TYR A 498 6.06 -6.45 -7.18
N LEU A 499 6.81 -6.65 -8.26
CA LEU A 499 6.32 -6.37 -9.60
C LEU A 499 5.57 -7.58 -10.17
N ARG A 500 4.56 -7.28 -10.96
CA ARG A 500 4.05 -8.25 -11.93
C ARG A 500 5.15 -8.56 -12.95
N LEU A 501 5.20 -9.80 -13.42
CA LEU A 501 6.29 -10.24 -14.29
C LEU A 501 6.33 -9.45 -15.61
N GLU A 502 5.16 -9.13 -16.18
CA GLU A 502 5.04 -8.33 -17.40
C GLU A 502 5.61 -6.90 -17.21
N THR A 503 5.45 -6.33 -16.03
CA THR A 503 6.05 -5.03 -15.70
C THR A 503 7.57 -5.13 -15.63
N ALA A 504 8.10 -6.18 -15.00
CA ALA A 504 9.52 -6.42 -14.91
C ALA A 504 10.16 -6.62 -16.31
N GLU A 505 9.49 -7.34 -17.20
CA GLU A 505 9.91 -7.49 -18.60
C GLU A 505 9.94 -6.15 -19.36
N ARG A 506 8.89 -5.33 -19.21
CA ARG A 506 8.84 -3.98 -19.80
C ARG A 506 9.97 -3.10 -19.29
N PHE A 507 10.26 -3.14 -18.00
CA PHE A 507 11.36 -2.39 -17.41
C PHE A 507 12.71 -2.87 -17.90
N LYS A 508 12.88 -4.19 -18.06
CA LYS A 508 14.09 -4.77 -18.66
C LYS A 508 14.25 -4.35 -20.13
N THR A 509 13.16 -4.39 -20.90
CA THR A 509 13.15 -3.96 -22.30
C THR A 509 13.52 -2.48 -22.44
N LEU A 510 13.00 -1.61 -21.56
CA LEU A 510 13.42 -0.21 -21.53
C LEU A 510 14.90 -0.08 -21.16
N ALA A 511 15.37 -0.83 -20.17
CA ALA A 511 16.77 -0.79 -19.74
C ALA A 511 17.76 -1.23 -20.85
N ASP A 512 17.33 -2.13 -21.75
CA ASP A 512 18.10 -2.60 -22.91
C ASP A 512 18.04 -1.63 -24.10
N SER A 513 17.16 -0.60 -24.05
CA SER A 513 17.02 0.37 -25.13
C SER A 513 18.08 1.48 -25.05
N GLU A 514 18.46 2.03 -26.22
CA GLU A 514 19.33 3.17 -26.28
C GLU A 514 18.56 4.49 -26.07
N GLY A 515 19.20 5.48 -25.46
CA GLY A 515 18.67 6.85 -25.38
C GLY A 515 17.42 7.01 -24.53
N ILE A 516 17.42 6.46 -23.32
CA ILE A 516 16.30 6.55 -22.38
C ILE A 516 15.97 8.00 -22.04
N THR A 517 14.70 8.38 -22.20
CA THR A 517 14.17 9.73 -22.00
C THR A 517 13.11 9.75 -20.89
N GLU A 518 12.79 10.96 -20.38
CA GLU A 518 11.66 11.14 -19.44
C GLU A 518 10.35 10.57 -19.97
N LYS A 519 10.09 10.71 -21.28
CA LYS A 519 8.90 10.15 -21.93
C LYS A 519 8.90 8.63 -21.92
N GLY A 520 10.05 8.02 -22.19
CA GLY A 520 10.22 6.55 -22.13
C GLY A 520 9.97 6.02 -20.71
N VAL A 521 10.53 6.68 -19.70
CA VAL A 521 10.34 6.35 -18.28
C VAL A 521 8.86 6.45 -17.88
N LEU A 522 8.21 7.58 -18.18
CA LEU A 522 6.78 7.78 -17.89
C LEU A 522 5.89 6.78 -18.64
N GLY A 523 6.22 6.52 -19.91
CA GLY A 523 5.50 5.55 -20.75
C GLY A 523 5.56 4.14 -20.18
N ALA A 524 6.75 3.68 -19.79
CA ALA A 524 6.94 2.35 -19.19
C ALA A 524 6.17 2.19 -17.88
N VAL A 525 6.15 3.25 -17.05
CA VAL A 525 5.37 3.24 -15.80
C VAL A 525 3.86 3.31 -16.08
N ALA A 526 3.42 4.18 -16.99
CA ALA A 526 1.99 4.35 -17.28
C ALA A 526 1.34 3.10 -17.92
N THR A 527 2.14 2.27 -18.58
CA THR A 527 1.71 1.00 -19.19
C THR A 527 2.08 -0.23 -18.37
N ALA A 528 2.50 -0.05 -17.11
CA ALA A 528 2.79 -1.17 -16.23
C ALA A 528 1.53 -2.00 -15.94
N ALA A 529 1.68 -3.33 -15.87
CA ALA A 529 0.57 -4.27 -15.66
C ALA A 529 -0.22 -4.00 -14.36
N GLU A 530 0.39 -3.35 -13.38
CA GLU A 530 -0.26 -2.88 -12.16
C GLU A 530 -1.39 -1.86 -12.43
N PHE A 531 -1.42 -1.28 -13.62
CA PHE A 531 -2.43 -0.31 -14.04
C PHE A 531 -3.39 -0.84 -15.14
N ASP A 532 -3.28 -2.10 -15.53
CA ASP A 532 -4.10 -2.68 -16.62
C ASP A 532 -5.61 -2.57 -16.39
N SER A 533 -6.05 -2.56 -15.14
CA SER A 533 -7.47 -2.42 -14.78
C SER A 533 -7.93 -0.97 -14.58
N VAL A 534 -7.02 0.02 -14.71
CA VAL A 534 -7.40 1.43 -14.62
C VAL A 534 -8.29 1.82 -15.78
N SER A 535 -9.45 2.39 -15.47
CA SER A 535 -10.41 2.89 -16.47
C SER A 535 -10.55 4.40 -16.43
N ALA A 536 -10.71 5.02 -17.59
CA ALA A 536 -11.02 6.43 -17.73
C ALA A 536 -12.53 6.63 -17.92
N ARG A 537 -13.14 7.44 -17.05
CA ARG A 537 -14.55 7.81 -17.17
C ARG A 537 -14.77 8.78 -18.33
N GLN A 538 -15.94 8.79 -18.93
CA GLN A 538 -16.26 9.71 -20.01
C GLN A 538 -16.11 11.20 -19.60
N SER A 539 -16.42 11.52 -18.33
CA SER A 539 -16.27 12.87 -17.77
C SER A 539 -14.80 13.29 -17.57
N GLU A 540 -13.86 12.36 -17.52
CA GLU A 540 -12.44 12.62 -17.29
C GLU A 540 -11.66 12.85 -18.61
N LYS A 541 -12.27 12.47 -19.73
CA LYS A 541 -11.61 12.45 -21.05
C LYS A 541 -11.03 13.80 -21.44
N GLU A 542 -11.78 14.88 -21.26
CA GLU A 542 -11.31 16.24 -21.60
C GLU A 542 -10.12 16.66 -20.73
N ALA A 543 -10.15 16.32 -19.43
CA ALA A 543 -9.05 16.62 -18.51
C ALA A 543 -7.79 15.81 -18.87
N VAL A 544 -7.94 14.51 -19.20
CA VAL A 544 -6.84 13.65 -19.65
C VAL A 544 -6.23 14.18 -20.94
N ASP A 545 -7.05 14.48 -21.96
CA ASP A 545 -6.58 15.00 -23.24
C ASP A 545 -5.87 16.36 -23.08
N ALA A 546 -6.37 17.24 -22.23
CA ALA A 546 -5.73 18.54 -21.94
C ALA A 546 -4.35 18.39 -21.29
N MET A 547 -4.19 17.44 -20.37
CA MET A 547 -2.91 17.17 -19.71
C MET A 547 -1.86 16.53 -20.63
N LEU A 548 -2.29 15.81 -21.66
CA LEU A 548 -1.43 15.09 -22.59
C LEU A 548 -1.11 15.87 -23.87
N VAL A 549 -1.47 17.13 -23.95
CA VAL A 549 -1.11 17.97 -25.11
C VAL A 549 0.40 18.01 -25.28
N GLY A 550 0.90 17.57 -26.44
CA GLY A 550 2.33 17.48 -26.76
C GLY A 550 3.06 16.26 -26.18
N GLN A 551 2.34 15.36 -25.51
CA GLN A 551 2.86 14.04 -25.14
C GLN A 551 2.59 13.01 -26.25
N ASP A 552 3.56 12.15 -26.50
CA ASP A 552 3.37 10.98 -27.34
C ASP A 552 2.74 9.87 -26.51
N THR A 553 1.49 9.54 -26.81
CA THR A 553 0.76 8.48 -26.10
C THR A 553 0.81 7.14 -26.84
N GLY A 554 1.38 7.09 -28.04
CA GLY A 554 1.48 5.87 -28.83
C GLY A 554 0.18 5.10 -28.91
N GLU A 555 0.25 3.80 -28.68
CA GLU A 555 -0.90 2.86 -28.65
C GLU A 555 -1.50 2.68 -27.25
N MET A 556 -1.24 3.61 -26.30
CA MET A 556 -1.80 3.50 -24.95
C MET A 556 -3.32 3.49 -24.97
N ASP A 557 -3.90 2.59 -24.19
CA ASP A 557 -5.34 2.55 -23.93
C ASP A 557 -5.82 3.75 -23.09
N ALA A 558 -7.11 3.84 -22.83
CA ALA A 558 -7.68 4.95 -22.07
C ALA A 558 -7.19 4.97 -20.60
N GLY A 559 -6.93 3.81 -20.01
CA GLY A 559 -6.39 3.66 -18.66
C GLY A 559 -4.97 4.16 -18.55
N GLY A 560 -4.08 3.69 -19.41
CA GLY A 560 -2.68 4.12 -19.48
C GLY A 560 -2.55 5.62 -19.74
N ARG A 561 -3.41 6.18 -20.62
CA ARG A 561 -3.48 7.63 -20.85
C ARG A 561 -3.89 8.41 -19.59
N LYS A 562 -4.85 7.89 -18.81
CA LYS A 562 -5.24 8.50 -17.52
C LYS A 562 -4.10 8.45 -16.51
N VAL A 563 -3.41 7.33 -16.39
CA VAL A 563 -2.23 7.18 -15.53
C VAL A 563 -1.15 8.18 -15.93
N LEU A 564 -0.81 8.24 -17.22
CA LEU A 564 0.19 9.19 -17.74
C LEU A 564 -0.21 10.64 -17.45
N ALA A 565 -1.49 11.01 -17.65
CA ALA A 565 -1.99 12.36 -17.37
C ALA A 565 -1.84 12.73 -15.89
N ILE A 566 -2.10 11.79 -14.97
CA ILE A 566 -1.94 12.01 -13.53
C ILE A 566 -0.46 12.16 -13.16
N LEU A 567 0.43 11.34 -13.71
CA LEU A 567 1.87 11.46 -13.46
C LEU A 567 2.43 12.79 -13.98
N VAL A 568 2.09 13.17 -15.22
CA VAL A 568 2.48 14.46 -15.82
C VAL A 568 1.90 15.63 -15.02
N GLY A 569 0.64 15.55 -14.61
CA GLY A 569 0.00 16.55 -13.73
C GLY A 569 0.72 16.68 -12.40
N SER A 570 1.09 15.56 -11.80
CA SER A 570 1.86 15.51 -10.54
C SER A 570 3.23 16.18 -10.69
N MET A 571 3.96 15.91 -11.79
CA MET A 571 5.26 16.54 -12.09
C MET A 571 5.17 18.07 -12.19
N ASN A 572 4.04 18.58 -12.64
CA ASN A 572 3.81 20.01 -12.84
C ASN A 572 3.08 20.67 -11.66
N GLY A 573 2.80 19.92 -10.58
CA GLY A 573 2.03 20.41 -9.43
C GLY A 573 0.58 20.76 -9.75
N THR A 574 0.03 20.24 -10.85
CA THR A 574 -1.29 20.58 -11.36
C THR A 574 -2.12 19.32 -11.64
N THR A 575 -2.98 18.92 -10.73
CA THR A 575 -3.92 17.82 -10.98
C THR A 575 -5.32 18.37 -11.18
N PRO A 576 -5.97 18.14 -12.35
CA PRO A 576 -7.34 18.58 -12.61
C PRO A 576 -8.32 18.03 -11.57
N GLY A 577 -9.37 18.83 -11.26
CA GLY A 577 -10.39 18.48 -10.26
C GLY A 577 -11.05 17.12 -10.54
N ASP A 578 -11.30 16.84 -11.80
CA ASP A 578 -11.99 15.62 -12.26
C ASP A 578 -11.17 14.34 -12.04
N LEU A 579 -9.82 14.46 -11.95
CA LEU A 579 -8.90 13.34 -11.73
C LEU A 579 -8.50 13.16 -10.25
N ARG A 580 -8.87 14.08 -9.35
CA ARG A 580 -8.40 14.10 -7.96
C ARG A 580 -8.77 12.86 -7.15
N SER A 581 -9.92 12.25 -7.44
CA SER A 581 -10.38 11.05 -6.70
C SER A 581 -9.37 9.90 -6.78
N ASP A 582 -8.77 9.71 -7.94
CA ASP A 582 -7.91 8.57 -8.25
C ASP A 582 -6.42 8.96 -8.24
N ALA A 583 -6.14 10.26 -8.35
CA ALA A 583 -4.78 10.77 -8.53
C ALA A 583 -3.81 10.38 -7.41
N TRP A 584 -4.26 10.37 -6.16
CA TRP A 584 -3.38 10.01 -5.04
C TRP A 584 -2.94 8.54 -5.11
N VAL A 585 -3.88 7.62 -5.35
CA VAL A 585 -3.60 6.17 -5.43
C VAL A 585 -2.70 5.88 -6.62
N ILE A 586 -3.02 6.43 -7.79
CA ILE A 586 -2.24 6.25 -9.02
C ILE A 586 -0.84 6.83 -8.85
N LYS A 587 -0.71 8.05 -8.28
CA LYS A 587 0.59 8.67 -8.00
C LYS A 587 1.44 7.81 -7.06
N GLN A 588 0.89 7.29 -5.96
CA GLN A 588 1.65 6.46 -5.00
C GLN A 588 2.15 5.16 -5.65
N ASN A 589 1.30 4.48 -6.45
CA ASN A 589 1.73 3.32 -7.22
C ASN A 589 2.76 3.68 -8.29
N GLY A 590 2.59 4.82 -8.96
CA GLY A 590 3.57 5.33 -9.94
C GLY A 590 4.94 5.59 -9.31
N LEU A 591 5.00 6.19 -8.12
CA LEU A 591 6.26 6.41 -7.38
C LEU A 591 6.92 5.08 -6.99
N ARG A 592 6.15 4.10 -6.53
CA ARG A 592 6.67 2.75 -6.25
C ARG A 592 7.28 2.10 -7.50
N LEU A 593 6.61 2.23 -8.64
CA LEU A 593 7.09 1.69 -9.93
C LEU A 593 8.30 2.46 -10.45
N LEU A 594 8.37 3.77 -10.26
CA LEU A 594 9.55 4.59 -10.61
C LEU A 594 10.78 4.17 -9.78
N ALA A 595 10.61 3.94 -8.48
CA ALA A 595 11.69 3.42 -7.63
C ALA A 595 12.17 2.02 -8.09
N ALA A 596 11.23 1.15 -8.50
CA ALA A 596 11.58 -0.14 -9.09
C ALA A 596 12.34 0.03 -10.41
N LEU A 597 11.84 0.86 -11.33
CA LEU A 597 12.47 1.12 -12.62
C LEU A 597 13.88 1.68 -12.45
N GLN A 598 14.13 2.57 -11.49
CA GLN A 598 15.49 3.02 -11.18
C GLN A 598 16.42 1.85 -10.84
N ALA A 599 15.98 0.89 -10.05
CA ALA A 599 16.80 -0.27 -9.72
C ALA A 599 17.08 -1.17 -10.95
N PHE A 600 16.14 -1.25 -11.88
CA PHE A 600 16.37 -1.93 -13.17
C PHE A 600 17.39 -1.20 -14.03
N LEU A 601 17.28 0.12 -14.13
CA LEU A 601 18.22 0.94 -14.89
C LEU A 601 19.62 0.95 -14.25
N ASP A 602 19.70 0.96 -12.95
CA ASP A 602 20.97 0.86 -12.20
C ASP A 602 21.66 -0.49 -12.44
N ARG A 603 20.88 -1.58 -12.58
CA ARG A 603 21.42 -2.93 -12.80
C ARG A 603 21.74 -3.24 -14.25
N PHE A 604 20.93 -2.77 -15.20
CA PHE A 604 20.95 -3.22 -16.59
C PHE A 604 21.25 -2.12 -17.61
N ALA A 605 21.29 -0.84 -17.20
CA ALA A 605 21.52 0.28 -18.10
C ALA A 605 22.72 1.13 -17.62
N THR A 606 22.67 2.43 -17.85
CA THR A 606 23.75 3.38 -17.53
C THR A 606 23.37 4.31 -16.37
N PRO A 607 24.34 4.90 -15.65
CA PRO A 607 24.08 5.92 -14.64
C PRO A 607 23.25 7.12 -15.16
N HIS A 608 23.42 7.49 -16.44
CA HIS A 608 22.63 8.53 -17.09
C HIS A 608 21.15 8.12 -17.20
N ALA A 609 20.88 6.88 -17.58
CA ALA A 609 19.52 6.35 -17.66
C ALA A 609 18.85 6.32 -16.28
N THR A 610 19.57 5.86 -15.26
CA THR A 610 19.09 5.85 -13.87
C THR A 610 18.81 7.26 -13.38
N ASN A 611 19.68 8.23 -13.69
CA ASN A 611 19.48 9.65 -13.36
C ASN A 611 18.19 10.22 -13.99
N VAL A 612 17.87 9.88 -15.24
CA VAL A 612 16.61 10.30 -15.89
C VAL A 612 15.42 9.83 -15.05
N ALA A 613 15.36 8.54 -14.70
CA ALA A 613 14.25 8.00 -13.90
C ALA A 613 14.18 8.63 -12.51
N ARG A 614 15.32 8.90 -11.88
CA ARG A 614 15.39 9.56 -10.56
C ARG A 614 14.87 10.99 -10.60
N ARG A 615 15.20 11.75 -11.64
CA ARG A 615 14.64 13.10 -11.84
C ARG A 615 13.14 13.06 -12.09
N VAL A 616 12.65 12.08 -12.86
CA VAL A 616 11.22 11.87 -13.08
C VAL A 616 10.51 11.58 -11.74
N GLU A 617 11.06 10.67 -10.94
CA GLU A 617 10.50 10.36 -9.60
C GLU A 617 10.43 11.61 -8.72
N ALA A 618 11.55 12.32 -8.58
CA ALA A 618 11.62 13.53 -7.76
C ALA A 618 10.62 14.61 -8.22
N ARG A 619 10.42 14.75 -9.53
CA ARG A 619 9.42 15.67 -10.09
C ARG A 619 7.99 15.18 -9.85
N VAL A 620 7.68 13.90 -10.02
CA VAL A 620 6.36 13.32 -9.72
C VAL A 620 6.04 13.49 -8.23
N GLU A 621 7.01 13.22 -7.36
CA GLU A 621 6.84 13.34 -5.91
C GLU A 621 6.59 14.79 -5.48
N ASN A 622 7.42 15.72 -5.96
CA ASN A 622 7.49 17.09 -5.46
C ASN A 622 6.70 18.11 -6.31
N GLY A 623 6.31 17.78 -7.52
CA GLY A 623 5.60 18.72 -8.40
C GLY A 623 6.44 19.94 -8.78
N VAL A 624 7.71 19.72 -9.15
CA VAL A 624 8.69 20.78 -9.49
C VAL A 624 9.05 20.78 -10.96
N ALA A 625 9.39 21.95 -11.48
CA ALA A 625 9.88 22.12 -12.84
C ALA A 625 11.23 21.40 -13.06
N PRO A 626 11.61 21.08 -14.32
CA PRO A 626 12.85 20.38 -14.61
C PRO A 626 14.13 21.09 -14.13
N ASP A 627 14.14 22.42 -14.13
CA ASP A 627 15.20 23.29 -13.65
C ASP A 627 15.35 23.29 -12.12
N ALA A 628 14.25 23.09 -11.39
CA ALA A 628 14.22 23.08 -9.93
C ALA A 628 14.43 21.68 -9.30
N VAL A 629 14.51 20.63 -10.12
CA VAL A 629 14.54 19.24 -9.58
C VAL A 629 15.78 18.97 -8.75
N GLY A 630 16.94 19.51 -9.14
CA GLY A 630 18.20 19.35 -8.40
C GLY A 630 18.16 19.90 -6.98
N LEU A 631 17.38 20.93 -6.73
CA LEU A 631 17.20 21.53 -5.41
C LEU A 631 16.48 20.60 -4.43
N THR A 632 15.71 19.64 -4.92
CA THR A 632 15.00 18.65 -4.07
C THR A 632 15.94 17.64 -3.41
N ALA A 633 17.21 17.58 -3.87
CA ALA A 633 18.25 16.79 -3.23
C ALA A 633 18.79 17.42 -1.93
N ILE A 634 18.52 18.71 -1.68
CA ILE A 634 18.96 19.41 -0.49
C ILE A 634 18.02 19.11 0.67
N ASP A 635 18.55 18.64 1.80
CA ASP A 635 17.79 18.38 3.00
C ASP A 635 16.95 19.59 3.44
N GLY A 636 15.66 19.40 3.60
CA GLY A 636 14.72 20.45 4.01
C GLY A 636 14.19 21.33 2.85
N VAL A 637 14.57 21.06 1.59
CA VAL A 637 14.01 21.74 0.41
C VAL A 637 12.86 20.91 -0.18
N GLY A 638 11.64 21.20 0.26
CA GLY A 638 10.43 20.65 -0.36
C GLY A 638 9.96 21.49 -1.56
N PRO A 639 8.83 21.08 -2.21
CA PRO A 639 8.35 21.66 -3.48
C PRO A 639 8.22 23.19 -3.46
N GLY A 640 7.65 23.74 -2.39
CA GLY A 640 7.44 25.18 -2.27
C GLY A 640 8.73 26.00 -2.17
N ARG A 641 9.75 25.44 -1.50
CA ARG A 641 11.07 26.08 -1.38
C ARG A 641 11.84 25.96 -2.71
N ALA A 642 11.86 24.79 -3.33
CA ALA A 642 12.51 24.56 -4.62
C ALA A 642 11.95 25.51 -5.70
N SER A 643 10.62 25.58 -5.84
CA SER A 643 9.98 26.50 -6.79
C SER A 643 10.25 27.98 -6.49
N LYS A 644 10.43 28.34 -5.22
CA LYS A 644 10.71 29.71 -4.81
C LYS A 644 12.16 30.09 -5.15
N LEU A 645 13.11 29.22 -4.89
CA LEU A 645 14.53 29.41 -5.24
C LEU A 645 14.71 29.49 -6.75
N ALA A 646 14.10 28.59 -7.51
CA ALA A 646 14.20 28.57 -8.97
C ALA A 646 13.65 29.87 -9.60
N LYS A 647 12.59 30.49 -9.07
CA LYS A 647 12.07 31.77 -9.53
C LYS A 647 13.06 32.94 -9.37
N GLU A 648 13.96 32.82 -8.41
CA GLU A 648 15.01 33.82 -8.17
C GLU A 648 16.33 33.45 -8.91
N GLY A 649 16.28 32.43 -9.81
CA GLY A 649 17.39 32.01 -10.64
C GLY A 649 18.40 31.09 -9.91
N LEU A 650 18.01 30.53 -8.77
CA LEU A 650 18.78 29.49 -8.05
C LEU A 650 18.19 28.13 -8.41
N GLU A 651 18.80 27.45 -9.39
CA GLU A 651 18.24 26.21 -9.98
C GLU A 651 18.99 24.96 -9.54
N THR A 652 20.23 25.12 -9.09
CA THR A 652 21.11 24.02 -8.69
C THR A 652 21.52 24.14 -7.21
N PRO A 653 21.98 23.06 -6.58
CA PRO A 653 22.63 23.14 -5.28
C PRO A 653 23.87 24.02 -5.27
N ALA A 654 24.65 24.06 -6.37
CA ALA A 654 25.82 24.96 -6.51
C ALA A 654 25.38 26.43 -6.46
N ASP A 655 24.32 26.82 -7.17
CA ASP A 655 23.76 28.17 -7.10
C ASP A 655 23.36 28.57 -5.67
N ALA A 656 22.81 27.60 -4.90
CA ALA A 656 22.47 27.83 -3.50
C ALA A 656 23.70 28.03 -2.61
N VAL A 657 24.82 27.38 -2.91
CA VAL A 657 26.12 27.57 -2.23
C VAL A 657 26.71 28.93 -2.61
N ASP A 658 26.71 29.27 -3.91
CA ASP A 658 27.25 30.53 -4.41
C ASP A 658 26.49 31.75 -3.90
N ALA A 659 25.16 31.67 -3.78
CA ALA A 659 24.33 32.71 -3.22
C ALA A 659 24.60 32.95 -1.73
N GLY A 660 25.08 31.94 -1.02
CA GLY A 660 25.30 31.98 0.43
C GLY A 660 24.02 32.19 1.23
N VAL A 661 24.13 32.24 2.55
CA VAL A 661 22.95 32.40 3.44
C VAL A 661 22.21 33.70 3.14
N ASP A 662 22.94 34.82 2.92
CA ASP A 662 22.30 36.12 2.63
C ASP A 662 21.50 36.12 1.33
N GLY A 663 22.01 35.46 0.27
CA GLY A 663 21.31 35.29 -1.00
C GLY A 663 20.05 34.44 -0.85
N LEU A 664 20.13 33.33 -0.09
CA LEU A 664 18.98 32.48 0.19
C LEU A 664 17.89 33.18 1.02
N VAL A 665 18.29 34.06 1.96
CA VAL A 665 17.34 34.92 2.70
C VAL A 665 16.69 35.93 1.74
N THR A 666 17.47 36.52 0.82
CA THR A 666 16.95 37.44 -0.20
C THR A 666 15.97 36.73 -1.12
N ALA A 667 16.21 35.47 -1.47
CA ALA A 667 15.29 34.60 -2.20
C ALA A 667 14.04 34.20 -1.36
N GLY A 668 13.97 34.69 -0.12
CA GLY A 668 12.78 34.65 0.74
C GLY A 668 12.70 33.44 1.68
N LEU A 669 13.80 32.79 2.00
CA LEU A 669 13.87 31.83 3.10
C LEU A 669 14.08 32.56 4.44
N SER A 670 13.65 31.98 5.55
CA SER A 670 14.03 32.47 6.88
C SER A 670 15.50 32.12 7.17
N GLU A 671 16.18 32.93 7.99
CA GLU A 671 17.63 32.79 8.26
C GLU A 671 18.01 31.37 8.67
N GLY A 672 17.33 30.75 9.63
CA GLY A 672 17.64 29.38 10.07
C GLY A 672 17.38 28.31 9.00
N VAL A 673 16.40 28.53 8.08
CA VAL A 673 16.18 27.65 6.94
C VAL A 673 17.26 27.87 5.87
N ALA A 674 17.67 29.11 5.62
CA ALA A 674 18.72 29.44 4.68
C ALA A 674 20.07 28.80 5.11
N GLU A 675 20.41 28.85 6.40
CA GLU A 675 21.58 28.15 6.95
C GLU A 675 21.49 26.63 6.71
N GLN A 676 20.34 26.01 7.00
CA GLN A 676 20.14 24.58 6.78
C GLN A 676 20.28 24.19 5.31
N VAL A 677 19.69 24.96 4.40
CA VAL A 677 19.75 24.77 2.96
C VAL A 677 21.18 24.92 2.46
N TYR A 678 21.89 25.95 2.89
CA TYR A 678 23.29 26.22 2.54
C TYR A 678 24.20 25.04 2.97
N GLU A 679 24.11 24.61 4.23
CA GLU A 679 24.92 23.48 4.72
C GLU A 679 24.49 22.12 4.10
N GLY A 680 23.23 21.97 3.70
CA GLY A 680 22.73 20.82 2.95
C GLY A 680 23.28 20.79 1.51
N ALA A 681 23.27 21.95 0.83
CA ALA A 681 23.76 22.08 -0.54
C ALA A 681 25.28 21.79 -0.65
N LYS A 682 26.08 22.22 0.30
CA LYS A 682 27.53 21.94 0.35
C LYS A 682 27.89 20.46 0.43
N LYS A 683 26.95 19.60 0.86
CA LYS A 683 27.15 18.15 0.93
C LYS A 683 26.86 17.46 -0.40
N LEU A 684 26.33 18.18 -1.38
CA LEU A 684 26.03 17.67 -2.71
C LEU A 684 27.18 17.91 -3.68
N PRO A 685 27.34 17.09 -4.73
CA PRO A 685 28.36 17.29 -5.74
C PRO A 685 28.21 18.64 -6.46
N ASP A 686 29.35 19.25 -6.72
CA ASP A 686 29.51 20.46 -7.54
C ASP A 686 30.55 20.18 -8.63
N ILE A 687 30.08 20.02 -9.84
CA ILE A 687 30.88 19.47 -10.97
C ILE A 687 31.24 20.54 -11.97
N SER A 688 32.51 20.59 -12.33
CA SER A 688 33.02 21.33 -13.48
C SER A 688 33.84 20.41 -14.40
N VAL A 689 33.86 20.74 -15.69
CA VAL A 689 34.59 19.99 -16.71
C VAL A 689 35.63 20.91 -17.36
N GLU A 690 36.90 20.54 -17.26
CA GLU A 690 38.03 21.29 -17.82
C GLU A 690 38.62 20.52 -18.98
N TRP A 691 38.66 21.15 -20.16
CA TRP A 691 39.16 20.55 -21.40
C TRP A 691 40.69 20.54 -21.54
N GLY A 692 41.42 21.28 -20.68
CA GLY A 692 42.87 21.33 -20.73
C GLY A 692 43.44 21.69 -22.09
N ASP A 693 44.41 20.89 -22.56
CA ASP A 693 45.05 21.02 -23.88
C ASP A 693 44.26 20.43 -25.06
N PHE A 694 42.95 20.32 -24.91
CA PHE A 694 42.07 19.75 -25.93
C PHE A 694 42.16 20.56 -27.24
N PRO A 695 42.45 19.93 -28.39
CA PRO A 695 42.78 20.66 -29.65
C PRO A 695 41.53 21.36 -30.20
N SER A 696 41.70 22.50 -30.83
CA SER A 696 40.66 23.19 -31.61
C SER A 696 40.63 22.75 -33.07
N THR A 697 41.69 22.10 -33.54
CA THR A 697 41.84 21.56 -34.91
C THR A 697 42.62 20.27 -34.89
N ILE A 698 42.32 19.38 -35.83
CA ILE A 698 43.04 18.11 -36.08
C ILE A 698 43.15 17.87 -37.58
N GLY A 699 44.29 17.26 -38.06
CA GLY A 699 44.45 16.87 -39.43
C GLY A 699 43.55 15.68 -39.83
N ARG A 700 43.08 15.67 -41.06
CA ARG A 700 42.28 14.56 -41.59
C ARG A 700 43.06 13.25 -41.56
N GLY A 701 42.52 12.24 -40.86
CA GLY A 701 43.20 10.96 -40.69
C GLY A 701 44.21 10.92 -39.51
N GLU A 702 44.43 12.03 -38.84
CA GLU A 702 45.20 12.05 -37.59
C GLU A 702 44.34 11.61 -36.42
N ASN A 703 45.00 11.14 -35.38
CA ASN A 703 44.41 10.82 -34.07
C ASN A 703 45.31 11.27 -32.95
N ASP A 704 44.72 11.74 -31.90
CA ASP A 704 45.39 12.17 -30.66
C ASP A 704 44.60 11.68 -29.44
N MET A 705 45.28 11.56 -28.31
CA MET A 705 44.66 11.23 -27.03
C MET A 705 44.81 12.42 -26.11
N CYS A 706 43.68 12.97 -25.71
CA CYS A 706 43.61 14.11 -24.80
C CYS A 706 43.01 13.68 -23.45
N GLU A 707 43.26 14.44 -22.42
CA GLU A 707 42.63 14.26 -21.13
C GLU A 707 41.65 15.40 -20.87
N VAL A 708 40.44 15.03 -20.45
CA VAL A 708 39.45 15.96 -19.93
C VAL A 708 39.38 15.75 -18.42
N THR A 709 39.51 16.83 -17.64
CA THR A 709 39.44 16.76 -16.18
C THR A 709 38.02 17.06 -15.71
N VAL A 710 37.44 16.12 -14.99
CA VAL A 710 36.19 16.32 -14.24
C VAL A 710 36.56 16.62 -12.81
N ARG A 711 36.18 17.81 -12.34
CA ARG A 711 36.42 18.26 -10.94
C ARG A 711 35.12 18.28 -10.18
N ASN A 712 35.17 17.82 -8.94
CA ASN A 712 34.08 17.91 -7.98
C ASN A 712 34.55 18.73 -6.76
N ASP A 713 34.03 19.93 -6.60
CA ASP A 713 34.34 20.84 -5.51
C ASP A 713 33.36 20.71 -4.33
N GLY A 714 32.30 19.87 -4.45
CA GLY A 714 31.30 19.59 -3.44
C GLY A 714 31.40 18.23 -2.78
N GLY A 715 30.27 17.67 -2.37
CA GLY A 715 30.17 16.33 -1.78
C GLY A 715 30.51 15.23 -2.78
N SER A 716 31.19 14.17 -2.31
CA SER A 716 31.57 13.05 -3.16
C SER A 716 30.40 12.14 -3.54
N GLY A 717 30.48 11.47 -4.70
CA GLY A 717 29.42 10.56 -5.15
C GLY A 717 29.82 9.69 -6.34
N SER A 718 29.06 8.63 -6.57
CA SER A 718 29.18 7.76 -7.76
C SER A 718 28.51 8.43 -8.97
N ALA A 719 29.23 8.60 -10.05
CA ALA A 719 28.77 9.26 -11.25
C ALA A 719 29.16 8.49 -12.53
N GLY A 720 28.29 8.57 -13.52
CA GLY A 720 28.63 8.19 -14.89
C GLY A 720 29.21 9.37 -15.64
N VAL A 721 30.37 9.17 -16.24
CA VAL A 721 30.98 10.12 -17.17
C VAL A 721 30.87 9.54 -18.58
N ARG A 722 30.17 10.25 -19.45
CA ARG A 722 29.95 9.85 -20.84
C ARG A 722 30.56 10.86 -21.80
N VAL A 723 31.23 10.36 -22.80
CA VAL A 723 31.82 11.15 -23.86
C VAL A 723 31.16 10.78 -25.18
N THR A 724 30.59 11.75 -25.88
CA THR A 724 30.03 11.56 -27.22
C THR A 724 30.76 12.43 -28.24
N VAL A 725 30.73 12.01 -29.51
CA VAL A 725 31.22 12.76 -30.67
C VAL A 725 30.11 12.79 -31.72
N ASN A 726 29.66 13.96 -32.11
CA ASN A 726 28.50 14.15 -32.98
C ASN A 726 27.27 13.31 -32.55
N GLY A 727 27.05 13.17 -31.21
CA GLY A 727 25.98 12.38 -30.65
C GLY A 727 26.21 10.88 -30.55
N VAL A 728 27.35 10.38 -31.07
CA VAL A 728 27.74 8.95 -30.95
C VAL A 728 28.58 8.76 -29.71
N GLU A 729 28.21 7.79 -28.86
CA GLU A 729 28.95 7.46 -27.65
C GLU A 729 30.30 6.85 -27.98
N MET A 730 31.36 7.46 -27.44
CA MET A 730 32.73 7.00 -27.59
C MET A 730 33.23 6.27 -26.36
N SER A 731 32.82 6.72 -25.19
CA SER A 731 33.12 6.08 -23.92
C SER A 731 32.09 6.44 -22.87
N ALA A 732 31.82 5.48 -21.99
CA ALA A 732 31.07 5.67 -20.78
C ALA A 732 31.80 4.97 -19.63
N THR A 733 32.01 5.69 -18.54
CA THR A 733 32.75 5.18 -17.37
C THR A 733 31.97 5.55 -16.11
N GLU A 734 31.80 4.58 -15.22
CA GLU A 734 31.30 4.83 -13.87
C GLU A 734 32.50 5.05 -12.93
N THR A 735 32.46 6.13 -12.16
CA THR A 735 33.56 6.48 -11.25
C THR A 735 33.03 7.14 -9.99
N TYR A 736 33.77 7.00 -8.90
CA TYR A 736 33.50 7.72 -7.67
C TYR A 736 34.26 9.06 -7.70
N LEU A 737 33.50 10.16 -7.75
CA LEU A 737 34.06 11.52 -7.83
C LEU A 737 34.29 12.09 -6.43
N ASP A 738 35.57 12.19 -6.04
CA ASP A 738 36.04 12.85 -4.83
C ASP A 738 37.28 13.72 -5.18
N GLY A 739 37.00 14.94 -5.62
CA GLY A 739 38.01 15.84 -6.18
C GLY A 739 38.15 15.71 -7.69
N GLU A 740 39.38 15.57 -8.22
CA GLU A 740 39.67 15.58 -9.65
C GLU A 740 39.80 14.17 -10.21
N THR A 741 39.23 13.96 -11.42
CA THR A 741 39.35 12.70 -12.18
C THR A 741 39.63 13.02 -13.64
N SER A 742 40.68 12.45 -14.21
CA SER A 742 40.99 12.56 -15.66
C SER A 742 40.30 11.48 -16.46
N VAL A 743 39.64 11.89 -17.53
CA VAL A 743 38.97 11.01 -18.52
C VAL A 743 39.70 11.10 -19.85
N PRO A 744 40.29 10.00 -20.36
CA PRO A 744 40.94 10.00 -21.65
C PRO A 744 39.89 10.07 -22.78
N VAL A 745 40.14 10.98 -23.73
CA VAL A 745 39.26 11.21 -24.89
C VAL A 745 40.09 11.14 -26.17
N GLY A 746 39.72 10.20 -27.05
CA GLY A 746 40.32 10.11 -28.36
C GLY A 746 39.79 11.21 -29.28
N VAL A 747 40.70 12.02 -29.85
CA VAL A 747 40.38 13.00 -30.87
C VAL A 747 40.90 12.50 -32.24
N PHE A 748 40.04 12.47 -33.22
CA PHE A 748 40.38 11.90 -34.55
C PHE A 748 39.87 12.78 -35.68
N GLY A 749 40.68 12.91 -36.75
CA GLY A 749 40.29 13.62 -37.94
C GLY A 749 39.42 12.71 -38.84
N ALA A 750 38.10 12.85 -38.72
CA ALA A 750 37.11 12.10 -39.46
C ALA A 750 36.84 12.66 -40.86
N THR A 751 35.83 12.15 -41.55
CA THR A 751 35.33 12.65 -42.82
C THR A 751 34.57 13.95 -42.73
N ASP A 752 33.99 14.22 -41.52
CA ASP A 752 33.27 15.45 -41.23
C ASP A 752 34.22 16.60 -41.02
N ASP A 753 33.86 17.79 -41.43
CA ASP A 753 34.68 19.00 -41.31
C ASP A 753 34.70 19.57 -39.87
N GLU A 754 33.70 19.22 -39.05
CA GLU A 754 33.61 19.58 -37.62
C GLU A 754 33.15 18.38 -36.81
N LEU A 755 33.80 18.20 -35.67
CA LEU A 755 33.45 17.21 -34.65
C LEU A 755 33.05 17.92 -33.35
N THR A 756 31.85 17.66 -32.85
CA THR A 756 31.39 18.17 -31.57
C THR A 756 31.52 17.09 -30.50
N TYR A 757 32.48 17.32 -29.62
CA TYR A 757 32.68 16.50 -28.43
C TYR A 757 31.79 17.01 -27.30
N GLU A 758 31.14 16.10 -26.65
CA GLU A 758 30.31 16.38 -25.46
C GLU A 758 30.76 15.47 -24.31
N VAL A 759 31.01 16.05 -23.14
CA VAL A 759 31.25 15.33 -21.89
C VAL A 759 30.07 15.59 -20.97
N SER A 760 29.42 14.53 -20.54
CA SER A 760 28.25 14.59 -19.66
C SER A 760 28.51 13.79 -18.38
N VAL A 761 28.25 14.41 -17.22
CA VAL A 761 28.41 13.81 -15.89
C VAL A 761 27.06 13.72 -15.20
N ALA A 762 26.63 12.51 -14.85
CA ALA A 762 25.33 12.25 -14.23
C ALA A 762 25.47 11.39 -12.96
N PHE A 763 24.72 11.72 -11.91
CA PHE A 763 24.68 10.95 -10.68
C PHE A 763 23.46 10.01 -10.66
N SER A 764 23.69 8.71 -10.54
CA SER A 764 22.60 7.71 -10.52
C SER A 764 21.80 7.75 -9.21
N ASN A 765 22.39 8.19 -8.12
CA ASN A 765 21.82 8.21 -6.78
C ASN A 765 21.19 9.57 -6.35
N LEU A 766 21.32 10.62 -7.17
CA LEU A 766 20.83 11.97 -6.91
C LEU A 766 20.00 12.51 -8.10
N PRO A 767 18.90 13.28 -7.86
CA PRO A 767 18.11 13.89 -8.93
C PRO A 767 18.73 15.16 -9.50
N LEU A 768 20.07 15.23 -9.57
CA LEU A 768 20.79 16.36 -10.10
C LEU A 768 20.69 16.36 -11.63
N VAL A 769 20.55 17.54 -12.22
CA VAL A 769 20.66 17.70 -13.69
C VAL A 769 22.08 17.36 -14.11
N PRO A 770 22.29 16.53 -15.13
CA PRO A 770 23.63 16.23 -15.62
C PRO A 770 24.39 17.49 -16.05
N VAL A 771 25.65 17.60 -15.62
CA VAL A 771 26.53 18.65 -16.09
C VAL A 771 27.07 18.23 -17.45
N THR A 772 26.86 19.06 -18.47
CA THR A 772 27.24 18.77 -19.85
C THR A 772 28.06 19.93 -20.40
N GLU A 773 29.25 19.60 -20.89
CA GLU A 773 30.14 20.55 -21.55
C GLU A 773 30.47 20.07 -22.99
N THR A 774 30.53 21.01 -23.92
CA THR A 774 30.76 20.72 -25.31
C THR A 774 32.01 21.43 -25.86
N ARG A 775 32.73 20.75 -26.78
CA ARG A 775 33.87 21.32 -27.49
C ARG A 775 33.85 20.92 -28.94
N THR A 776 34.04 21.90 -29.83
CA THR A 776 34.08 21.64 -31.27
C THR A 776 35.54 21.60 -31.75
N VAL A 777 35.89 20.59 -32.53
CA VAL A 777 37.18 20.39 -33.17
C VAL A 777 36.98 20.47 -34.68
N ARG A 778 37.74 21.33 -35.38
CA ARG A 778 37.69 21.41 -36.84
C ARG A 778 38.68 20.44 -37.46
N VAL A 779 38.24 19.71 -38.48
CA VAL A 779 39.09 18.81 -39.25
C VAL A 779 39.69 19.59 -40.42
N GLN A 780 41.01 19.60 -40.50
CA GLN A 780 41.77 20.29 -41.55
C GLN A 780 42.35 19.25 -42.52
N ASP A 781 42.41 19.60 -43.82
CA ASP A 781 43.00 18.71 -44.87
C ASP A 781 44.49 18.61 -44.76
#